data_d606d99a440036ac84035c5249053704
#
_entry.id   d606d99a440036ac84035c5249053704
#
_cell.length_a   1.000
_cell.length_b   1.000
_cell.length_c   1.000
_cell.angle_alpha   90.00
_cell.angle_beta   90.00
_cell.angle_gamma   90.00
#
_symmetry.space_group_name_H-M   'P 1'
#
loop_
_entity.id
_entity.type
_entity.pdbx_description
1 polymer ?
#
loop_
_entity_poly.entity_id
_entity_poly.type
_entity_poly.pdbx_seq_one_letter_code
_entity_poly.pdbx_strand_id
1 'polypeptide(L)'
;MRAVRRISFFFCLLVLLVIPRSPGLAQGLPGEPEVILLRADPEVIAADGQSSATLLAEVRDRQGAFVVDGTIVRFTTTAGVISPTAETRSGVVRVMLRSSAEPAVAEVTATAGTRAVARVRVTFSSEAMAAQQVAPFARIQAQSLHYVPDKDLIDAAGDVRLTYRGVFIIADRLQLHVGSLRVVAQNNIRVRCAGREVTADRLMLEMPQMQGRLLAVEENGTIRRQMVSGYALDLFAAEGPTPEGVFDLQDAETDKALISARKITLFPGDKVQFSGFGLRVAGAHIIWLPFYVLSLNPYGPDADHLVSLDSMGGISVNLPFYYSVTDTSNGSIRLRRQTRYGYDGYVTRPGWHLAVDQRYSFGQGTHGAVELNHITTKDWGLRWRHEQQFGARTHTYVSLDSPAHRDLYARTELHHSMGLGDLSWSAYGSFLPETPGSMQSRLYFRMRPGVIKGPNIRYYWSTNVAWNKWGDESYLEEGVDLQLHPPAIRLGQTTSLQFYVGSGYTFSSNGTGPNAQASTTLMKRLGKNATATLRYSYYYSGRTTDYYGPTSGQSLTGQLMAASGNRWSTSLTATLLPTRGDLSVYGSLVYSPLRNWRVELRPTYSRYGGDLLAGYPRSTTNLDVYLVRQFGSRDVALRYSTLDDAIRLELAATALRF
;
A
#
# COMPACT_ATOMS: atom_id res chain seq x y z
N MET A 1 39.05 -16.68 -16.42
CA MET A 1 39.53 -15.31 -16.08
C MET A 1 39.37 -14.28 -17.20
N ARG A 2 39.58 -14.57 -18.47
CA ARG A 2 39.45 -13.58 -19.59
C ARG A 2 37.98 -13.18 -19.90
N ALA A 3 37.00 -14.04 -19.70
CA ALA A 3 35.59 -13.75 -19.94
C ALA A 3 34.96 -12.82 -18.86
N VAL A 4 35.37 -12.95 -17.61
CA VAL A 4 34.87 -12.13 -16.49
C VAL A 4 35.34 -10.67 -16.62
N ARG A 5 36.55 -10.42 -17.12
CA ARG A 5 37.01 -9.05 -17.39
C ARG A 5 36.23 -8.36 -18.52
N ARG A 6 35.77 -9.11 -19.52
CA ARG A 6 34.96 -8.55 -20.62
C ARG A 6 33.55 -8.20 -20.18
N ILE A 7 32.92 -8.98 -19.29
CA ILE A 7 31.57 -8.70 -18.78
C ILE A 7 31.60 -7.50 -17.84
N SER A 8 32.60 -7.37 -16.96
CA SER A 8 32.75 -6.19 -16.09
C SER A 8 32.97 -4.90 -16.87
N PHE A 9 33.73 -4.98 -17.98
CA PHE A 9 34.02 -3.82 -18.84
C PHE A 9 32.78 -3.41 -19.68
N PHE A 10 32.02 -4.40 -20.16
CA PHE A 10 30.77 -4.14 -20.89
C PHE A 10 29.66 -3.56 -19.97
N PHE A 11 29.62 -4.00 -18.73
CA PHE A 11 28.66 -3.50 -17.76
C PHE A 11 28.95 -2.06 -17.32
N CYS A 12 30.20 -1.71 -17.10
CA CYS A 12 30.61 -0.32 -16.88
C CYS A 12 30.40 0.56 -18.12
N LEU A 13 30.58 0.02 -19.32
CA LEU A 13 30.38 0.75 -20.58
C LEU A 13 28.87 0.95 -20.88
N LEU A 14 28.02 -0.03 -20.55
CA LEU A 14 26.56 0.08 -20.73
C LEU A 14 25.95 1.13 -19.78
N VAL A 15 26.47 1.25 -18.56
CA VAL A 15 26.06 2.29 -17.60
C VAL A 15 26.52 3.69 -18.07
N LEU A 16 27.62 3.77 -18.82
CA LEU A 16 28.13 5.04 -19.38
C LEU A 16 27.43 5.45 -20.68
N LEU A 17 26.89 4.50 -21.44
CA LEU A 17 26.24 4.76 -22.74
C LEU A 17 24.75 5.14 -22.66
N VAL A 18 24.10 4.93 -21.52
CA VAL A 18 22.67 5.26 -21.32
C VAL A 18 22.46 6.66 -20.70
N ILE A 19 23.53 7.44 -20.55
CA ILE A 19 23.38 8.83 -20.11
C ILE A 19 23.10 9.70 -21.36
N PRO A 20 21.83 10.10 -21.62
CA PRO A 20 21.59 11.08 -22.67
C PRO A 20 22.27 12.38 -22.25
N ARG A 21 23.21 12.87 -23.06
CA ARG A 21 23.72 14.23 -22.98
C ARG A 21 22.57 15.17 -23.35
N SER A 22 21.76 15.56 -22.37
CA SER A 22 20.85 16.67 -22.51
C SER A 22 21.65 17.96 -22.40
N PRO A 23 21.45 18.95 -23.31
CA PRO A 23 22.07 20.26 -23.17
C PRO A 23 21.64 20.87 -21.84
N GLY A 24 22.62 21.35 -21.09
CA GLY A 24 22.43 21.88 -19.76
C GLY A 24 21.44 23.05 -19.70
N LEU A 25 20.33 22.79 -19.06
CA LEU A 25 19.61 23.81 -18.32
C LEU A 25 20.03 23.63 -16.87
N ALA A 26 20.80 24.56 -16.38
CA ALA A 26 21.14 24.68 -14.97
C ALA A 26 19.83 24.76 -14.17
N GLN A 27 19.42 23.62 -13.61
CA GLN A 27 18.28 23.56 -12.72
C GLN A 27 18.80 23.50 -11.29
N GLY A 28 18.43 24.54 -10.54
CA GLY A 28 18.84 24.78 -9.17
C GLY A 28 18.61 23.58 -8.27
N LEU A 29 19.35 23.54 -7.21
CA LEU A 29 19.12 22.70 -6.02
C LEU A 29 17.64 22.64 -5.69
N PRO A 30 17.13 21.56 -5.04
CA PRO A 30 15.82 21.61 -4.40
C PRO A 30 15.74 22.90 -3.61
N GLY A 31 14.91 23.82 -4.08
CA GLY A 31 14.86 25.18 -3.60
C GLY A 31 14.36 25.25 -2.18
N GLU A 32 14.41 26.45 -1.62
CA GLU A 32 13.71 26.75 -0.38
C GLU A 32 12.22 26.40 -0.56
N PRO A 33 11.55 25.95 0.54
CA PRO A 33 10.13 25.70 0.53
C PRO A 33 9.33 26.90 0.04
N GLU A 34 8.51 26.74 -0.97
CA GLU A 34 7.67 27.81 -1.54
C GLU A 34 6.17 27.49 -1.44
N VAL A 35 5.81 26.21 -1.54
CA VAL A 35 4.41 25.75 -1.51
C VAL A 35 4.26 24.57 -0.56
N ILE A 36 3.21 24.61 0.27
CA ILE A 36 2.74 23.47 1.05
C ILE A 36 1.33 23.12 0.58
N LEU A 37 1.10 21.85 0.25
CA LEU A 37 -0.23 21.28 0.10
C LEU A 37 -0.56 20.55 1.39
N LEU A 38 -1.45 21.13 2.20
CA LEU A 38 -1.84 20.59 3.51
C LEU A 38 -3.23 19.97 3.41
N ARG A 39 -3.35 18.72 3.85
CA ARG A 39 -4.62 17.98 3.90
C ARG A 39 -4.79 17.35 5.27
N ALA A 40 -6.05 17.19 5.68
CA ALA A 40 -6.42 16.46 6.90
C ALA A 40 -7.27 15.25 6.53
N ASP A 41 -7.04 14.13 7.18
CA ASP A 41 -7.83 12.92 7.02
C ASP A 41 -8.03 12.22 8.37
N PRO A 42 -9.28 12.10 8.86
CA PRO A 42 -10.49 12.79 8.40
C PRO A 42 -10.51 14.27 8.80
N GLU A 43 -11.27 15.10 8.10
CA GLU A 43 -11.46 16.54 8.43
C GLU A 43 -12.45 16.78 9.59
N VAL A 44 -13.20 15.75 9.96
CA VAL A 44 -14.13 15.79 11.10
C VAL A 44 -13.83 14.62 12.02
N ILE A 45 -13.53 14.92 13.28
CA ILE A 45 -13.26 13.93 14.33
C ILE A 45 -14.12 14.19 15.56
N ALA A 46 -14.25 13.17 16.42
CA ALA A 46 -15.00 13.33 17.65
C ALA A 46 -14.30 14.31 18.60
N ALA A 47 -15.10 15.13 19.29
CA ALA A 47 -14.65 16.03 20.33
C ALA A 47 -14.53 15.29 21.68
N ASP A 48 -13.66 14.29 21.76
CA ASP A 48 -13.49 13.38 22.91
C ASP A 48 -12.11 13.50 23.60
N GLY A 49 -11.27 14.41 23.11
CA GLY A 49 -9.89 14.58 23.59
C GLY A 49 -8.95 13.43 23.24
N GLN A 50 -9.39 12.42 22.47
CA GLN A 50 -8.62 11.24 22.11
C GLN A 50 -8.56 10.98 20.61
N SER A 51 -9.64 11.28 19.88
CA SER A 51 -9.73 11.13 18.43
C SER A 51 -8.67 11.96 17.71
N SER A 52 -8.14 11.44 16.62
CA SER A 52 -7.04 12.09 15.89
C SER A 52 -7.31 12.11 14.39
N ALA A 53 -6.93 13.22 13.76
CA ALA A 53 -6.83 13.37 12.31
C ALA A 53 -5.37 13.33 11.88
N THR A 54 -5.07 12.64 10.77
CA THR A 54 -3.75 12.67 10.15
C THR A 54 -3.66 13.87 9.23
N LEU A 55 -2.67 14.72 9.45
CA LEU A 55 -2.33 15.83 8.57
C LEU A 55 -1.19 15.41 7.66
N LEU A 56 -1.40 15.55 6.37
CA LEU A 56 -0.41 15.30 5.32
C LEU A 56 -0.01 16.65 4.71
N ALA A 57 1.27 17.01 4.85
CA ALA A 57 1.83 18.20 4.22
C ALA A 57 2.86 17.81 3.15
N GLU A 58 2.56 18.11 1.89
CA GLU A 58 3.51 18.02 0.79
C GLU A 58 4.19 19.36 0.61
N VAL A 59 5.51 19.39 0.72
CA VAL A 59 6.29 20.61 0.62
C VAL A 59 7.06 20.63 -0.69
N ARG A 60 6.87 21.69 -1.45
CA ARG A 60 7.47 21.88 -2.79
C ARG A 60 8.22 23.19 -2.88
N ASP A 61 9.24 23.20 -3.72
CA ASP A 61 9.98 24.40 -4.09
C ASP A 61 9.26 25.19 -5.20
N ARG A 62 9.85 26.32 -5.60
CA ARG A 62 9.31 27.19 -6.66
C ARG A 62 9.16 26.50 -8.02
N GLN A 63 9.92 25.43 -8.27
CA GLN A 63 9.85 24.65 -9.51
C GLN A 63 8.82 23.50 -9.41
N GLY A 64 8.14 23.35 -8.27
CA GLY A 64 7.19 22.28 -8.01
C GLY A 64 7.83 20.95 -7.68
N ALA A 65 9.16 20.89 -7.49
CA ALA A 65 9.85 19.70 -7.01
C ALA A 65 9.72 19.57 -5.50
N PHE A 66 9.77 18.34 -4.99
CA PHE A 66 9.77 18.09 -3.53
C PHE A 66 11.05 18.64 -2.89
N VAL A 67 10.89 19.27 -1.72
CA VAL A 67 12.04 19.74 -0.93
C VAL A 67 12.88 18.57 -0.42
N VAL A 68 14.10 18.88 0.02
CA VAL A 68 15.01 17.86 0.58
C VAL A 68 14.46 17.26 1.87
N ASP A 69 14.81 15.98 2.11
CA ASP A 69 14.50 15.30 3.36
C ASP A 69 15.16 16.02 4.55
N GLY A 70 14.43 16.08 5.67
CA GLY A 70 14.85 16.83 6.86
C GLY A 70 14.48 18.31 6.82
N THR A 71 13.72 18.78 5.81
CA THR A 71 13.13 20.14 5.85
C THR A 71 12.11 20.21 6.99
N ILE A 72 12.29 21.18 7.89
CA ILE A 72 11.44 21.35 9.06
C ILE A 72 10.15 22.05 8.65
N VAL A 73 9.02 21.41 8.94
CA VAL A 73 7.68 22.01 8.85
C VAL A 73 7.19 22.27 10.27
N ARG A 74 6.75 23.49 10.52
CA ARG A 74 6.17 23.92 11.81
C ARG A 74 4.65 23.90 11.69
N PHE A 75 4.01 23.37 12.72
CA PHE A 75 2.55 23.28 12.81
C PHE A 75 2.06 24.05 14.03
N THR A 76 0.99 24.81 13.83
CA THR A 76 0.23 25.45 14.91
C THR A 76 -1.25 25.11 14.73
N THR A 77 -1.98 25.04 15.81
CA THR A 77 -3.44 24.80 15.80
C THR A 77 -4.14 25.74 16.76
N THR A 78 -5.37 26.12 16.43
CA THR A 78 -6.25 26.93 17.29
C THR A 78 -6.97 26.10 18.35
N ALA A 79 -7.11 24.78 18.13
CA ALA A 79 -7.74 23.84 19.06
C ALA A 79 -7.10 22.45 18.93
N GLY A 80 -7.23 21.63 19.98
CA GLY A 80 -6.61 20.31 20.02
C GLY A 80 -5.10 20.35 20.26
N VAL A 81 -4.42 19.23 20.03
CA VAL A 81 -2.98 19.06 20.28
C VAL A 81 -2.30 18.49 19.05
N ILE A 82 -1.23 19.15 18.61
CA ILE A 82 -0.41 18.75 17.47
C ILE A 82 1.08 18.83 17.80
N SER A 83 1.91 17.99 17.17
CA SER A 83 3.37 18.14 17.25
C SER A 83 3.79 19.45 16.57
N PRO A 84 4.52 20.36 17.27
CA PRO A 84 4.80 21.68 16.72
C PRO A 84 5.78 21.67 15.55
N THR A 85 6.56 20.61 15.38
CA THR A 85 7.51 20.46 14.27
C THR A 85 7.60 19.01 13.81
N ALA A 86 7.80 18.83 12.49
CA ALA A 86 8.14 17.55 11.90
C ALA A 86 9.03 17.75 10.67
N GLU A 87 9.81 16.72 10.30
CA GLU A 87 10.75 16.75 9.18
C GLU A 87 10.16 16.06 7.97
N THR A 88 10.42 16.59 6.78
CA THR A 88 10.01 15.96 5.52
C THR A 88 10.79 14.67 5.25
N ARG A 89 10.09 13.69 4.69
CA ARG A 89 10.66 12.50 4.04
C ARG A 89 10.08 12.41 2.64
N SER A 90 10.94 12.40 1.64
CA SER A 90 10.53 12.50 0.23
C SER A 90 9.61 13.71 -0.04
N GLY A 91 9.88 14.83 0.64
CA GLY A 91 9.09 16.04 0.53
C GLY A 91 7.73 16.03 1.26
N VAL A 92 7.41 14.97 2.01
CA VAL A 92 6.12 14.79 2.68
C VAL A 92 6.30 14.70 4.20
N VAL A 93 5.39 15.33 4.93
CA VAL A 93 5.29 15.25 6.40
C VAL A 93 3.94 14.69 6.79
N ARG A 94 3.94 13.82 7.80
CA ARG A 94 2.72 13.33 8.45
C ARG A 94 2.76 13.65 9.93
N VAL A 95 1.73 14.34 10.41
CA VAL A 95 1.53 14.62 11.84
C VAL A 95 0.10 14.29 12.24
N MET A 96 -0.11 14.03 13.52
CA MET A 96 -1.44 13.76 14.06
C MET A 96 -1.92 14.97 14.86
N LEU A 97 -3.13 15.43 14.54
CA LEU A 97 -3.88 16.38 15.34
C LEU A 97 -4.85 15.62 16.23
N ARG A 98 -4.69 15.70 17.53
CA ARG A 98 -5.62 15.14 18.52
C ARG A 98 -6.68 16.17 18.88
N SER A 99 -7.95 15.73 18.95
CA SER A 99 -9.08 16.60 19.29
C SER A 99 -8.99 17.19 20.69
N SER A 100 -9.76 18.26 20.93
CA SER A 100 -10.15 18.71 22.27
C SER A 100 -11.35 17.89 22.78
N ALA A 101 -11.61 17.95 24.09
CA ALA A 101 -12.78 17.36 24.69
C ALA A 101 -14.08 18.16 24.41
N GLU A 102 -13.92 19.38 23.89
CA GLU A 102 -15.03 20.27 23.55
C GLU A 102 -15.14 20.44 22.03
N PRO A 103 -16.35 20.55 21.48
CA PRO A 103 -16.57 20.87 20.08
C PRO A 103 -15.86 22.18 19.69
N ALA A 104 -15.07 22.13 18.62
CA ALA A 104 -14.32 23.27 18.11
C ALA A 104 -13.96 23.08 16.64
N VAL A 105 -13.65 24.17 15.96
CA VAL A 105 -13.01 24.11 14.64
C VAL A 105 -11.54 24.48 14.83
N ALA A 106 -10.68 23.48 14.68
CA ALA A 106 -9.24 23.66 14.70
C ALA A 106 -8.76 24.16 13.34
N GLU A 107 -8.22 25.38 13.29
CA GLU A 107 -7.47 25.84 12.12
C GLU A 107 -6.01 25.46 12.32
N VAL A 108 -5.51 24.54 11.49
CA VAL A 108 -4.11 24.14 11.53
C VAL A 108 -3.35 24.88 10.45
N THR A 109 -2.26 25.53 10.86
CA THR A 109 -1.34 26.22 9.95
C THR A 109 -0.02 25.45 9.90
N ALA A 110 0.43 25.10 8.69
CA ALA A 110 1.73 24.52 8.42
C ALA A 110 2.63 25.57 7.77
N THR A 111 3.86 25.71 8.24
CA THR A 111 4.85 26.65 7.69
C THR A 111 6.19 25.95 7.46
N ALA A 112 6.82 26.21 6.32
CA ALA A 112 8.16 25.73 5.99
C ALA A 112 8.97 26.84 5.33
N GLY A 113 10.19 27.07 5.81
CA GLY A 113 10.99 28.22 5.39
C GLY A 113 10.32 29.54 5.77
N THR A 114 10.50 30.56 4.92
CA THR A 114 9.98 31.90 5.13
C THR A 114 8.72 32.24 4.33
N ARG A 115 8.38 31.41 3.31
CA ARG A 115 7.33 31.72 2.34
C ARG A 115 6.23 30.67 2.27
N ALA A 116 6.53 29.42 2.49
CA ALA A 116 5.56 28.34 2.35
C ALA A 116 4.64 28.27 3.56
N VAL A 117 3.36 28.60 3.36
CA VAL A 117 2.31 28.57 4.40
C VAL A 117 1.07 27.91 3.82
N ALA A 118 0.48 26.98 4.55
CA ALA A 118 -0.80 26.39 4.23
C ALA A 118 -1.68 26.25 5.46
N ARG A 119 -3.00 26.25 5.26
CA ARG A 119 -3.99 26.08 6.33
C ARG A 119 -4.99 25.03 5.97
N VAL A 120 -5.43 24.28 6.99
CA VAL A 120 -6.52 23.31 6.88
C VAL A 120 -7.38 23.40 8.12
N ARG A 121 -8.68 23.15 7.99
CA ARG A 121 -9.62 23.11 9.11
C ARG A 121 -9.97 21.68 9.45
N VAL A 122 -9.99 21.37 10.74
CA VAL A 122 -10.47 20.10 11.27
C VAL A 122 -11.54 20.39 12.30
N THR A 123 -12.72 19.83 12.09
CA THR A 123 -13.86 20.04 12.98
C THR A 123 -13.88 18.96 14.07
N PHE A 124 -13.90 19.36 15.31
CA PHE A 124 -14.17 18.50 16.46
C PHE A 124 -15.65 18.61 16.79
N SER A 125 -16.39 17.53 16.63
CA SER A 125 -17.85 17.52 16.76
C SER A 125 -18.31 16.48 17.76
N SER A 126 -19.27 16.86 18.61
CA SER A 126 -20.01 15.91 19.44
C SER A 126 -20.86 14.95 18.58
N GLU A 127 -21.31 15.41 17.42
CA GLU A 127 -22.07 14.60 16.45
C GLU A 127 -21.16 13.69 15.62
N ALA A 128 -19.88 13.96 15.52
CA ALA A 128 -18.90 13.09 14.86
C ALA A 128 -18.71 11.75 15.59
N MET A 129 -19.05 11.65 16.86
CA MET A 129 -19.18 10.35 17.54
C MET A 129 -20.23 9.46 16.89
N ALA A 130 -21.35 10.02 16.43
CA ALA A 130 -22.37 9.29 15.69
C ALA A 130 -21.91 9.02 14.22
N ALA A 131 -21.18 9.94 13.60
CA ALA A 131 -20.67 9.81 12.23
C ALA A 131 -19.46 8.84 12.11
N GLN A 132 -18.63 8.71 13.14
CA GLN A 132 -17.54 7.72 13.18
C GLN A 132 -18.05 6.28 13.30
N GLN A 133 -19.27 6.06 13.80
CA GLN A 133 -19.93 4.75 13.81
C GLN A 133 -20.54 4.40 12.45
N VAL A 134 -20.68 5.34 11.53
CA VAL A 134 -21.16 5.08 10.17
C VAL A 134 -19.99 4.66 9.28
N ALA A 135 -20.04 3.42 8.82
CA ALA A 135 -18.99 2.85 7.97
C ALA A 135 -18.69 3.74 6.75
N PRO A 136 -17.40 3.90 6.38
CA PRO A 136 -16.97 4.83 5.33
C PRO A 136 -17.22 4.27 3.92
N PHE A 137 -18.44 3.84 3.62
CA PHE A 137 -18.83 3.35 2.31
C PHE A 137 -19.94 4.20 1.68
N ALA A 138 -19.96 4.27 0.36
CA ALA A 138 -21.04 4.86 -0.40
C ALA A 138 -22.00 3.78 -0.90
N ARG A 139 -23.29 3.94 -0.66
CA ARG A 139 -24.32 3.03 -1.17
C ARG A 139 -25.18 3.75 -2.18
N ILE A 140 -25.37 3.15 -3.36
CA ILE A 140 -26.12 3.71 -4.45
C ILE A 140 -27.22 2.72 -4.88
N GLN A 141 -28.42 3.24 -5.07
CA GLN A 141 -29.57 2.54 -5.62
C GLN A 141 -30.26 3.43 -6.64
N ALA A 142 -30.74 2.85 -7.73
CA ALA A 142 -31.43 3.56 -8.80
C ALA A 142 -32.26 2.56 -9.63
N GLN A 143 -33.15 3.05 -10.48
CA GLN A 143 -33.88 2.22 -11.44
C GLN A 143 -32.92 1.66 -12.50
N SER A 144 -32.00 2.48 -12.99
CA SER A 144 -30.91 2.10 -13.87
C SER A 144 -29.58 2.42 -13.19
N LEU A 145 -28.74 1.40 -12.98
CA LEU A 145 -27.48 1.52 -12.25
C LEU A 145 -26.40 0.71 -12.95
N HIS A 146 -25.37 1.40 -13.40
CA HIS A 146 -24.27 0.83 -14.15
C HIS A 146 -22.92 1.22 -13.55
N TYR A 147 -21.97 0.31 -13.62
CA TYR A 147 -20.55 0.59 -13.38
C TYR A 147 -19.80 0.39 -14.69
N VAL A 148 -19.03 1.38 -15.08
CA VAL A 148 -18.23 1.44 -16.32
C VAL A 148 -16.76 1.30 -15.93
N PRO A 149 -16.17 0.10 -15.99
CA PRO A 149 -14.83 -0.16 -15.43
C PRO A 149 -13.72 0.63 -16.11
N ASP A 150 -13.82 0.91 -17.41
CA ASP A 150 -12.81 1.64 -18.16
C ASP A 150 -12.83 3.16 -17.93
N LYS A 151 -13.89 3.67 -17.34
CA LYS A 151 -14.05 5.09 -16.95
C LYS A 151 -13.99 5.27 -15.43
N ASP A 152 -13.92 4.18 -14.66
CA ASP A 152 -14.01 4.16 -13.20
C ASP A 152 -15.22 4.94 -12.66
N LEU A 153 -16.37 4.74 -13.33
CA LEU A 153 -17.56 5.56 -13.20
C LEU A 153 -18.77 4.69 -12.82
N ILE A 154 -19.52 5.12 -11.81
CA ILE A 154 -20.87 4.62 -11.52
C ILE A 154 -21.85 5.61 -12.12
N ASP A 155 -22.71 5.16 -13.03
CA ASP A 155 -23.80 5.95 -13.64
C ASP A 155 -25.14 5.44 -13.15
N ALA A 156 -25.96 6.34 -12.63
CA ALA A 156 -27.24 6.06 -12.02
C ALA A 156 -28.33 6.97 -12.55
N ALA A 157 -29.49 6.40 -12.88
CA ALA A 157 -30.64 7.14 -13.39
C ALA A 157 -31.96 6.59 -12.85
N GLY A 158 -32.90 7.47 -12.57
CA GLY A 158 -34.24 7.19 -12.06
C GLY A 158 -34.26 6.89 -10.54
N ASP A 159 -34.87 7.80 -9.77
CA ASP A 159 -34.98 7.72 -8.29
C ASP A 159 -33.63 7.33 -7.63
N VAL A 160 -32.58 8.05 -8.00
CA VAL A 160 -31.24 7.77 -7.50
C VAL A 160 -31.15 8.13 -6.02
N ARG A 161 -30.66 7.20 -5.22
CA ARG A 161 -30.41 7.38 -3.78
C ARG A 161 -28.97 6.99 -3.47
N LEU A 162 -28.19 7.97 -3.04
CA LEU A 162 -26.83 7.77 -2.56
C LEU A 162 -26.73 8.09 -1.09
N THR A 163 -26.10 7.21 -0.33
CA THR A 163 -25.80 7.43 1.09
C THR A 163 -24.29 7.31 1.32
N TYR A 164 -23.71 8.26 2.04
CA TYR A 164 -22.30 8.27 2.42
C TYR A 164 -22.11 9.01 3.75
N ARG A 165 -21.59 8.33 4.77
CA ARG A 165 -21.26 8.93 6.09
C ARG A 165 -22.38 9.82 6.65
N GLY A 166 -23.63 9.36 6.60
CA GLY A 166 -24.79 10.13 7.09
C GLY A 166 -25.30 11.22 6.14
N VAL A 167 -24.69 11.39 4.98
CA VAL A 167 -25.20 12.23 3.90
C VAL A 167 -26.10 11.40 3.00
N PHE A 168 -27.27 11.96 2.66
CA PHE A 168 -28.24 11.38 1.75
C PHE A 168 -28.39 12.30 0.55
N ILE A 169 -28.16 11.78 -0.65
CA ILE A 169 -28.37 12.51 -1.90
C ILE A 169 -29.45 11.77 -2.69
N ILE A 170 -30.47 12.50 -3.10
CA ILE A 170 -31.51 12.04 -4.00
C ILE A 170 -31.41 12.87 -5.27
N ALA A 171 -31.53 12.27 -6.45
CA ALA A 171 -31.49 12.94 -7.74
C ALA A 171 -32.15 12.09 -8.82
N ASP A 172 -32.48 12.69 -9.98
CA ASP A 172 -32.96 11.93 -11.13
C ASP A 172 -31.79 11.24 -11.87
N ARG A 173 -30.63 11.92 -11.94
CA ARG A 173 -29.39 11.37 -12.51
C ARG A 173 -28.20 11.70 -11.62
N LEU A 174 -27.30 10.72 -11.48
CA LEU A 174 -26.09 10.87 -10.68
C LEU A 174 -24.96 10.04 -11.26
N GLN A 175 -23.78 10.64 -11.30
CA GLN A 175 -22.55 9.93 -11.60
C GLN A 175 -21.59 10.05 -10.43
N LEU A 176 -20.94 8.95 -10.08
CA LEU A 176 -19.91 8.88 -9.05
C LEU A 176 -18.62 8.31 -9.65
N HIS A 177 -17.56 9.09 -9.62
CA HIS A 177 -16.21 8.62 -9.88
C HIS A 177 -15.69 7.83 -8.67
N VAL A 178 -15.36 6.56 -8.88
CA VAL A 178 -14.99 5.64 -7.82
C VAL A 178 -13.67 6.03 -7.15
N GLY A 179 -12.68 6.43 -7.93
CA GLY A 179 -11.37 6.79 -7.41
C GLY A 179 -11.34 8.11 -6.64
N SER A 180 -11.95 9.17 -7.17
CA SER A 180 -11.96 10.50 -6.54
C SER A 180 -13.12 10.72 -5.57
N LEU A 181 -14.13 9.84 -5.56
CA LEU A 181 -15.40 10.01 -4.85
C LEU A 181 -16.13 11.33 -5.21
N ARG A 182 -15.92 11.80 -6.43
CA ARG A 182 -16.59 12.99 -6.95
C ARG A 182 -17.95 12.57 -7.48
N VAL A 183 -18.98 13.24 -6.98
CA VAL A 183 -20.38 13.11 -7.40
C VAL A 183 -20.73 14.26 -8.32
N VAL A 184 -21.38 13.96 -9.44
CA VAL A 184 -22.09 14.93 -10.28
C VAL A 184 -23.53 14.49 -10.38
N ALA A 185 -24.47 15.36 -10.03
CA ALA A 185 -25.89 15.04 -10.07
C ALA A 185 -26.69 16.13 -10.80
N GLN A 186 -27.79 15.72 -11.42
CA GLN A 186 -28.68 16.59 -12.18
C GLN A 186 -30.14 16.26 -11.89
N ASN A 187 -30.94 17.29 -11.84
CA ASN A 187 -32.38 17.34 -11.67
C ASN A 187 -32.88 16.80 -10.31
N ASN A 188 -33.80 17.55 -9.74
CA ASN A 188 -34.50 17.18 -8.49
C ASN A 188 -33.57 16.77 -7.34
N ILE A 189 -32.45 17.48 -7.20
CA ILE A 189 -31.43 17.13 -6.23
C ILE A 189 -31.85 17.58 -4.84
N ARG A 190 -31.78 16.66 -3.87
CA ARG A 190 -31.91 16.92 -2.43
C ARG A 190 -30.73 16.32 -1.71
N VAL A 191 -29.99 17.15 -1.00
CA VAL A 191 -28.89 16.73 -0.15
C VAL A 191 -29.29 16.92 1.30
N ARG A 192 -29.29 15.86 2.09
CA ARG A 192 -29.66 15.88 3.50
C ARG A 192 -28.49 15.39 4.36
N CYS A 193 -28.16 16.14 5.38
CA CYS A 193 -27.16 15.77 6.38
C CYS A 193 -27.46 16.47 7.71
N ALA A 194 -27.33 15.77 8.84
CA ALA A 194 -27.47 16.32 10.18
C ALA A 194 -28.74 17.18 10.39
N GLY A 195 -29.89 16.77 9.81
CA GLY A 195 -31.16 17.50 9.91
C GLY A 195 -31.31 18.70 8.98
N ARG A 196 -30.27 19.08 8.24
CA ARG A 196 -30.32 20.11 7.19
C ARG A 196 -30.62 19.48 5.83
N GLU A 197 -31.34 20.21 5.00
CA GLU A 197 -31.62 19.84 3.62
C GLU A 197 -31.32 20.99 2.68
N VAL A 198 -30.66 20.65 1.58
CA VAL A 198 -30.34 21.59 0.49
C VAL A 198 -30.88 21.04 -0.82
N THR A 199 -31.56 21.87 -1.59
CA THR A 199 -32.11 21.53 -2.90
C THR A 199 -31.29 22.21 -4.00
N ALA A 200 -31.16 21.55 -5.16
CA ALA A 200 -30.44 22.06 -6.30
C ALA A 200 -30.93 21.40 -7.60
N ASP A 201 -30.68 22.03 -8.74
CA ASP A 201 -30.91 21.47 -10.07
C ASP A 201 -29.66 20.79 -10.63
N ARG A 202 -28.49 21.29 -10.24
CA ARG A 202 -27.19 20.67 -10.56
C ARG A 202 -26.28 20.72 -9.35
N LEU A 203 -25.55 19.63 -9.13
CA LEU A 203 -24.61 19.49 -8.02
C LEU A 203 -23.32 18.83 -8.50
N MET A 204 -22.20 19.37 -8.08
CA MET A 204 -20.90 18.69 -8.06
C MET A 204 -20.39 18.70 -6.63
N LEU A 205 -20.04 17.53 -6.11
CA LEU A 205 -19.63 17.34 -4.72
C LEU A 205 -18.43 16.39 -4.64
N GLU A 206 -17.38 16.80 -3.96
CA GLU A 206 -16.29 15.93 -3.52
C GLU A 206 -16.65 15.36 -2.15
N MET A 207 -17.08 14.10 -2.12
CA MET A 207 -17.66 13.50 -0.91
C MET A 207 -16.71 13.40 0.29
N PRO A 208 -15.41 13.11 0.14
CA PRO A 208 -14.53 13.01 1.31
C PRO A 208 -14.45 14.31 2.11
N GLN A 209 -14.42 15.44 1.42
CA GLN A 209 -14.34 16.77 1.99
C GLN A 209 -15.72 17.41 2.21
N MET A 210 -16.75 16.83 1.61
CA MET A 210 -18.08 17.44 1.53
C MET A 210 -18.03 18.88 1.02
N GLN A 211 -17.22 19.10 -0.02
CA GLN A 211 -17.07 20.39 -0.67
C GLN A 211 -17.56 20.29 -2.09
N GLY A 212 -18.29 21.32 -2.52
CA GLY A 212 -18.83 21.29 -3.86
C GLY A 212 -19.50 22.57 -4.28
N ARG A 213 -20.12 22.50 -5.45
CA ARG A 213 -20.86 23.59 -6.06
C ARG A 213 -22.25 23.11 -6.40
N LEU A 214 -23.21 24.00 -6.23
CA LEU A 214 -24.58 23.75 -6.60
C LEU A 214 -25.17 24.92 -7.41
N LEU A 215 -26.08 24.56 -8.31
CA LEU A 215 -26.93 25.49 -9.02
C LEU A 215 -28.38 25.20 -8.66
N ALA A 216 -29.09 26.23 -8.24
CA ALA A 216 -30.53 26.19 -8.06
C ALA A 216 -31.17 27.23 -8.97
N VAL A 217 -32.21 26.84 -9.68
CA VAL A 217 -33.02 27.75 -10.51
C VAL A 217 -34.26 28.11 -9.70
N GLU A 218 -34.40 29.36 -9.33
CA GLU A 218 -35.58 29.87 -8.62
C GLU A 218 -36.79 29.94 -9.57
N GLU A 219 -38.02 29.99 -9.03
CA GLU A 219 -39.26 30.05 -9.80
C GLU A 219 -39.33 31.25 -10.76
N ASN A 220 -38.61 32.33 -10.44
CA ASN A 220 -38.47 33.52 -11.27
C ASN A 220 -37.44 33.38 -12.40
N GLY A 221 -36.82 32.21 -12.56
CA GLY A 221 -35.74 31.95 -13.55
C GLY A 221 -34.36 32.42 -13.11
N THR A 222 -34.20 33.00 -11.92
CA THR A 222 -32.89 33.43 -11.42
C THR A 222 -32.02 32.22 -11.05
N ILE A 223 -30.79 32.20 -11.56
CA ILE A 223 -29.83 31.13 -11.26
C ILE A 223 -29.02 31.51 -10.01
N ARG A 224 -29.23 30.76 -8.93
CA ARG A 224 -28.46 30.92 -7.71
C ARG A 224 -27.29 29.93 -7.73
N ARG A 225 -26.07 30.47 -7.66
CA ARG A 225 -24.82 29.71 -7.59
C ARG A 225 -24.31 29.72 -6.17
N GLN A 226 -24.09 28.55 -5.60
CA GLN A 226 -23.62 28.41 -4.22
C GLN A 226 -22.52 27.37 -4.13
N MET A 227 -21.66 27.54 -3.14
CA MET A 227 -20.72 26.53 -2.68
C MET A 227 -21.28 25.87 -1.42
N VAL A 228 -21.16 24.57 -1.35
CA VAL A 228 -21.44 23.78 -0.16
C VAL A 228 -20.11 23.36 0.47
N SER A 229 -20.01 23.45 1.79
CA SER A 229 -18.81 23.04 2.51
C SER A 229 -19.15 22.35 3.82
N GLY A 230 -18.49 21.21 4.05
CA GLY A 230 -18.57 20.42 5.25
C GLY A 230 -19.88 19.63 5.42
N TYR A 231 -19.88 18.74 6.40
CA TYR A 231 -21.04 17.90 6.75
C TYR A 231 -22.21 18.71 7.36
N ALA A 232 -21.96 19.94 7.77
CA ALA A 232 -23.01 20.88 8.17
C ALA A 232 -23.79 21.47 7.00
N LEU A 233 -23.39 21.18 5.75
CA LEU A 233 -23.97 21.73 4.51
C LEU A 233 -24.03 23.26 4.53
N ASP A 234 -22.94 23.90 4.98
CA ASP A 234 -22.86 25.36 4.99
C ASP A 234 -22.81 25.89 3.54
N LEU A 235 -23.68 26.87 3.26
CA LEU A 235 -23.81 27.47 1.93
C LEU A 235 -23.15 28.84 1.90
N PHE A 236 -22.33 29.06 0.89
CA PHE A 236 -21.65 30.33 0.62
C PHE A 236 -21.97 30.78 -0.79
N ALA A 237 -21.98 32.09 -1.00
CA ALA A 237 -22.03 32.62 -2.35
C ALA A 237 -20.79 32.14 -3.16
N ALA A 238 -21.02 31.62 -4.37
CA ALA A 238 -19.90 31.22 -5.22
C ALA A 238 -19.22 32.48 -5.79
N GLU A 239 -17.98 32.72 -5.40
CA GLU A 239 -17.16 33.78 -5.97
C GLU A 239 -16.56 33.31 -7.31
N GLY A 240 -16.69 34.17 -8.37
CA GLY A 240 -16.11 33.92 -9.67
C GLY A 240 -16.91 33.02 -10.62
N PRO A 241 -16.44 32.85 -11.86
CA PRO A 241 -17.11 32.03 -12.85
C PRO A 241 -17.04 30.54 -12.50
N THR A 242 -18.15 29.82 -12.72
CA THR A 242 -18.12 28.36 -12.62
C THR A 242 -17.34 27.81 -13.81
N PRO A 243 -16.32 26.96 -13.60
CA PRO A 243 -15.60 26.31 -14.70
C PRO A 243 -16.57 25.57 -15.63
N GLU A 244 -16.35 25.68 -16.96
CA GLU A 244 -17.13 24.90 -17.93
C GLU A 244 -17.06 23.39 -17.61
N GLY A 245 -18.16 22.68 -17.81
CA GLY A 245 -18.22 21.24 -17.66
C GLY A 245 -18.23 20.70 -16.23
N VAL A 246 -18.22 21.54 -15.18
CA VAL A 246 -18.21 21.09 -13.78
C VAL A 246 -19.43 20.23 -13.41
N PHE A 247 -20.57 20.54 -14.01
CA PHE A 247 -21.83 19.83 -13.78
C PHE A 247 -22.21 18.85 -14.89
N ASP A 248 -21.32 18.65 -15.88
CA ASP A 248 -21.63 17.79 -17.01
C ASP A 248 -21.43 16.33 -16.63
N LEU A 249 -22.45 15.54 -16.97
CA LEU A 249 -22.34 14.10 -16.89
C LEU A 249 -21.47 13.60 -18.04
N GLN A 250 -20.60 12.66 -17.71
CA GLN A 250 -19.80 11.98 -18.73
C GLN A 250 -20.69 10.99 -19.49
N ASP A 251 -20.39 10.80 -20.77
CA ASP A 251 -21.02 9.74 -21.53
C ASP A 251 -20.67 8.38 -20.90
N ALA A 252 -21.69 7.63 -20.49
CA ALA A 252 -21.55 6.30 -19.90
C ALA A 252 -21.59 5.18 -20.95
N GLU A 253 -21.89 5.52 -22.22
CA GLU A 253 -21.88 4.54 -23.29
C GLU A 253 -20.47 3.96 -23.51
N THR A 254 -20.38 2.67 -23.66
CA THR A 254 -19.15 1.95 -23.89
C THR A 254 -19.42 0.70 -24.72
N ASP A 255 -18.61 0.49 -25.76
CA ASP A 255 -18.58 -0.74 -26.55
C ASP A 255 -17.85 -1.87 -25.84
N LYS A 256 -17.30 -1.60 -24.64
CA LYS A 256 -16.52 -2.55 -23.86
C LYS A 256 -17.38 -3.27 -22.82
N ALA A 257 -16.87 -3.38 -21.60
CA ALA A 257 -17.54 -4.02 -20.51
C ALA A 257 -18.41 -3.03 -19.73
N LEU A 258 -19.68 -3.38 -19.53
CA LEU A 258 -20.64 -2.66 -18.70
C LEU A 258 -21.19 -3.59 -17.63
N ILE A 259 -21.14 -3.14 -16.38
CA ILE A 259 -21.71 -3.87 -15.26
C ILE A 259 -23.03 -3.22 -14.85
N SER A 260 -24.14 -3.93 -14.92
CA SER A 260 -25.43 -3.51 -14.38
C SER A 260 -25.64 -4.07 -12.98
N ALA A 261 -26.31 -3.34 -12.10
CA ALA A 261 -26.62 -3.79 -10.75
C ALA A 261 -27.95 -3.19 -10.25
N ARG A 262 -28.54 -3.78 -9.22
CA ARG A 262 -29.66 -3.19 -8.49
C ARG A 262 -29.21 -2.28 -7.34
N LYS A 263 -28.07 -2.61 -6.75
CA LYS A 263 -27.43 -1.85 -5.69
C LYS A 263 -25.92 -1.97 -5.83
N ILE A 264 -25.23 -0.84 -5.69
CA ILE A 264 -23.77 -0.80 -5.60
C ILE A 264 -23.38 -0.24 -4.22
N THR A 265 -22.47 -0.92 -3.54
CA THR A 265 -21.84 -0.43 -2.32
C THR A 265 -20.35 -0.28 -2.59
N LEU A 266 -19.85 0.94 -2.52
CA LEU A 266 -18.47 1.30 -2.76
C LEU A 266 -17.75 1.48 -1.43
N PHE A 267 -16.73 0.69 -1.18
CA PHE A 267 -15.75 0.86 -0.11
C PHE A 267 -14.53 1.54 -0.73
N PRO A 268 -14.31 2.83 -0.47
CA PRO A 268 -13.27 3.60 -1.14
C PRO A 268 -11.87 3.00 -0.96
N GLY A 269 -11.17 2.77 -2.09
CA GLY A 269 -9.83 2.19 -2.09
C GLY A 269 -9.73 0.69 -1.76
N ASP A 270 -10.84 0.04 -1.42
CA ASP A 270 -10.89 -1.38 -1.05
C ASP A 270 -11.65 -2.20 -2.11
N LYS A 271 -12.96 -2.02 -2.23
CA LYS A 271 -13.80 -2.85 -3.11
C LYS A 271 -15.10 -2.19 -3.52
N VAL A 272 -15.71 -2.73 -4.57
CA VAL A 272 -17.08 -2.45 -4.99
C VAL A 272 -17.91 -3.73 -4.87
N GLN A 273 -19.03 -3.68 -4.15
CA GLN A 273 -19.98 -4.78 -4.03
C GLN A 273 -21.20 -4.52 -4.88
N PHE A 274 -21.60 -5.50 -5.66
CA PHE A 274 -22.76 -5.47 -6.53
C PHE A 274 -23.81 -6.44 -6.05
N SER A 275 -25.07 -6.01 -5.96
CA SER A 275 -26.24 -6.87 -5.79
C SER A 275 -27.03 -6.88 -7.09
N GLY A 276 -27.35 -8.07 -7.61
CA GLY A 276 -27.98 -8.24 -8.92
C GLY A 276 -27.01 -7.88 -10.06
N PHE A 277 -25.79 -8.42 -9.99
CA PHE A 277 -24.72 -8.17 -10.96
C PHE A 277 -25.04 -8.77 -12.33
N GLY A 278 -24.93 -7.96 -13.37
CA GLY A 278 -25.01 -8.39 -14.77
C GLY A 278 -23.86 -7.82 -15.58
N LEU A 279 -23.07 -8.68 -16.20
CA LEU A 279 -21.96 -8.26 -17.07
C LEU A 279 -22.42 -8.30 -18.53
N ARG A 280 -22.25 -7.18 -19.23
CA ARG A 280 -22.38 -7.05 -20.68
C ARG A 280 -21.01 -6.75 -21.28
N VAL A 281 -20.72 -7.35 -22.42
CA VAL A 281 -19.51 -7.05 -23.21
C VAL A 281 -19.94 -6.88 -24.66
N ALA A 282 -19.60 -5.77 -25.27
CA ALA A 282 -20.04 -5.42 -26.63
C ALA A 282 -21.56 -5.58 -26.83
N GLY A 283 -22.35 -5.18 -25.84
CA GLY A 283 -23.81 -5.27 -25.84
C GLY A 283 -24.39 -6.65 -25.48
N ALA A 284 -23.61 -7.72 -25.53
CA ALA A 284 -24.08 -9.07 -25.21
C ALA A 284 -24.03 -9.33 -23.69
N HIS A 285 -25.09 -9.93 -23.16
CA HIS A 285 -25.11 -10.42 -21.78
C HIS A 285 -24.23 -11.66 -21.63
N ILE A 286 -23.19 -11.57 -20.80
CA ILE A 286 -22.23 -12.66 -20.59
C ILE A 286 -22.59 -13.51 -19.38
N ILE A 287 -22.91 -12.86 -18.24
CA ILE A 287 -23.19 -13.56 -16.98
C ILE A 287 -24.12 -12.72 -16.10
N TRP A 288 -24.91 -13.40 -15.32
CA TRP A 288 -25.68 -12.81 -14.22
C TRP A 288 -25.36 -13.54 -12.91
N LEU A 289 -25.13 -12.79 -11.84
CA LEU A 289 -24.86 -13.30 -10.49
C LEU A 289 -25.72 -12.53 -9.47
N PRO A 290 -26.23 -13.17 -8.41
CA PRO A 290 -26.97 -12.48 -7.39
C PRO A 290 -26.09 -11.43 -6.67
N PHE A 291 -24.83 -11.75 -6.47
CA PHE A 291 -23.83 -10.88 -5.85
C PHE A 291 -22.49 -11.00 -6.55
N TYR A 292 -21.72 -9.91 -6.58
CA TYR A 292 -20.33 -9.92 -7.01
C TYR A 292 -19.54 -8.88 -6.22
N VAL A 293 -18.27 -9.15 -5.96
CA VAL A 293 -17.33 -8.22 -5.30
C VAL A 293 -16.14 -8.00 -6.22
N LEU A 294 -15.91 -6.74 -6.56
CA LEU A 294 -14.75 -6.29 -7.34
C LEU A 294 -13.77 -5.62 -6.38
N SER A 295 -12.57 -6.17 -6.23
CA SER A 295 -11.52 -5.52 -5.45
C SER A 295 -10.95 -4.32 -6.21
N LEU A 296 -10.82 -3.19 -5.53
CA LEU A 296 -10.12 -2.00 -6.00
C LEU A 296 -8.65 -1.99 -5.56
N ASN A 297 -8.32 -2.81 -4.54
CA ASN A 297 -6.96 -2.96 -4.05
C ASN A 297 -6.36 -4.29 -4.54
N PRO A 298 -5.43 -4.27 -5.50
CA PRO A 298 -4.84 -5.50 -6.06
C PRO A 298 -3.96 -6.28 -5.06
N TYR A 299 -3.60 -5.66 -3.96
CA TYR A 299 -2.83 -6.27 -2.86
C TYR A 299 -3.68 -6.53 -1.61
N GLY A 300 -4.96 -6.19 -1.68
CA GLY A 300 -5.89 -6.41 -0.59
C GLY A 300 -6.28 -7.89 -0.42
N PRO A 301 -6.81 -8.26 0.73
CA PRO A 301 -7.27 -9.62 0.98
C PRO A 301 -8.41 -10.06 0.04
N ASP A 302 -9.10 -9.11 -0.56
CA ASP A 302 -10.18 -9.34 -1.54
C ASP A 302 -9.70 -9.32 -3.00
N ALA A 303 -8.39 -9.18 -3.24
CA ALA A 303 -7.82 -9.22 -4.58
C ALA A 303 -7.86 -10.66 -5.13
N ASP A 304 -8.90 -10.97 -5.89
CA ASP A 304 -9.06 -12.27 -6.52
C ASP A 304 -8.51 -12.25 -7.95
N HIS A 305 -7.45 -13.00 -8.17
CA HIS A 305 -7.01 -13.34 -9.52
C HIS A 305 -7.93 -14.44 -10.05
N LEU A 306 -8.91 -14.08 -10.89
CA LEU A 306 -9.87 -15.04 -11.45
C LEU A 306 -9.19 -16.12 -12.30
N VAL A 307 -8.18 -15.73 -13.03
CA VAL A 307 -7.34 -16.63 -13.84
C VAL A 307 -5.90 -16.14 -13.72
N SER A 308 -4.99 -17.02 -13.41
CA SER A 308 -3.55 -16.78 -13.44
C SER A 308 -2.83 -17.94 -14.11
N LEU A 309 -1.70 -17.63 -14.72
CA LEU A 309 -0.79 -18.64 -15.24
C LEU A 309 0.34 -18.81 -14.24
N ASP A 310 0.51 -20.03 -13.78
CA ASP A 310 1.58 -20.37 -12.86
C ASP A 310 2.91 -20.47 -13.59
N SER A 311 3.98 -20.07 -12.95
CA SER A 311 5.36 -20.18 -13.42
C SER A 311 5.77 -21.62 -13.79
N MET A 312 5.07 -22.61 -13.31
CA MET A 312 5.28 -24.03 -13.60
C MET A 312 4.41 -24.56 -14.75
N GLY A 313 3.81 -23.69 -15.55
CA GLY A 313 3.13 -24.05 -16.81
C GLY A 313 1.67 -24.47 -16.67
N GLY A 314 0.97 -24.08 -15.63
CA GLY A 314 -0.45 -24.38 -15.45
C GLY A 314 -1.34 -23.15 -15.40
N ILE A 315 -2.60 -23.32 -15.84
CA ILE A 315 -3.64 -22.31 -15.64
C ILE A 315 -4.26 -22.53 -14.26
N SER A 316 -4.15 -21.55 -13.39
CA SER A 316 -4.90 -21.49 -12.14
C SER A 316 -6.17 -20.67 -12.34
N VAL A 317 -7.28 -21.18 -11.84
CA VAL A 317 -8.60 -20.54 -11.92
C VAL A 317 -9.15 -20.41 -10.51
N ASN A 318 -9.74 -19.26 -10.18
CA ASN A 318 -10.37 -19.01 -8.89
C ASN A 318 -11.65 -18.21 -9.11
N LEU A 319 -12.77 -18.91 -9.29
CA LEU A 319 -14.07 -18.32 -9.56
C LEU A 319 -14.90 -18.25 -8.28
N PRO A 320 -15.11 -17.05 -7.71
CA PRO A 320 -15.94 -16.86 -6.54
C PRO A 320 -17.43 -16.79 -6.94
N PHE A 321 -18.26 -17.56 -6.25
CA PHE A 321 -19.71 -17.46 -6.29
C PHE A 321 -20.18 -16.97 -4.91
N TYR A 322 -20.47 -15.68 -4.81
CA TYR A 322 -20.86 -15.08 -3.54
C TYR A 322 -22.29 -15.50 -3.16
N TYR A 323 -22.46 -16.13 -1.99
CA TYR A 323 -23.75 -16.48 -1.42
C TYR A 323 -24.26 -15.43 -0.41
N SER A 324 -23.35 -14.64 0.15
CA SER A 324 -23.67 -13.56 1.08
C SER A 324 -22.74 -12.38 0.86
N VAL A 325 -23.33 -11.20 0.74
CA VAL A 325 -22.59 -9.93 0.65
C VAL A 325 -23.32 -8.91 1.51
N THR A 326 -22.68 -8.53 2.62
CA THR A 326 -23.17 -7.51 3.56
C THR A 326 -22.13 -6.40 3.70
N ASP A 327 -22.48 -5.36 4.44
CA ASP A 327 -21.55 -4.27 4.71
C ASP A 327 -20.34 -4.72 5.55
N THR A 328 -20.50 -5.78 6.33
CA THR A 328 -19.48 -6.27 7.27
C THR A 328 -18.93 -7.66 6.94
N SER A 329 -19.52 -8.37 6.00
CA SER A 329 -19.05 -9.71 5.66
C SER A 329 -19.36 -10.12 4.23
N ASN A 330 -18.49 -10.96 3.67
CA ASN A 330 -18.65 -11.58 2.36
C ASN A 330 -18.41 -13.07 2.48
N GLY A 331 -19.37 -13.88 2.02
CA GLY A 331 -19.22 -15.32 1.93
C GLY A 331 -19.23 -15.80 0.49
N SER A 332 -18.29 -16.64 0.09
CA SER A 332 -18.24 -17.21 -1.25
C SER A 332 -17.91 -18.69 -1.27
N ILE A 333 -18.51 -19.39 -2.21
CA ILE A 333 -18.08 -20.72 -2.66
C ILE A 333 -17.18 -20.48 -3.86
N ARG A 334 -15.98 -21.07 -3.86
CA ARG A 334 -14.99 -20.86 -4.90
C ARG A 334 -14.73 -22.14 -5.66
N LEU A 335 -14.90 -22.09 -6.96
CA LEU A 335 -14.40 -23.13 -7.85
C LEU A 335 -12.97 -22.79 -8.24
N ARG A 336 -12.04 -23.62 -7.77
CA ARG A 336 -10.61 -23.45 -8.00
C ARG A 336 -10.04 -24.56 -8.85
N ARG A 337 -9.21 -24.20 -9.81
CA ARG A 337 -8.28 -25.09 -10.47
C ARG A 337 -6.87 -24.68 -10.09
N GLN A 338 -6.16 -25.59 -9.46
CA GLN A 338 -4.78 -25.35 -9.04
C GLN A 338 -3.83 -26.27 -9.78
N THR A 339 -2.61 -25.79 -9.95
CA THR A 339 -1.47 -26.57 -10.37
C THR A 339 -0.81 -27.24 -9.15
N ARG A 340 0.32 -27.89 -9.34
CA ARG A 340 1.02 -28.66 -8.29
C ARG A 340 1.37 -27.84 -7.04
N TYR A 341 1.58 -26.53 -7.19
CA TYR A 341 1.83 -25.62 -6.07
C TYR A 341 0.58 -24.77 -5.87
N GLY A 342 -0.06 -24.94 -4.73
CA GLY A 342 -1.21 -24.15 -4.36
C GLY A 342 -0.85 -22.68 -4.13
N TYR A 343 -1.85 -21.84 -4.09
CA TYR A 343 -1.76 -20.40 -3.84
C TYR A 343 -0.94 -20.04 -2.58
N ASP A 344 -0.74 -21.01 -1.69
CA ASP A 344 -0.13 -20.86 -0.37
C ASP A 344 1.25 -21.53 -0.25
N GLY A 345 1.85 -21.96 -1.37
CA GLY A 345 3.16 -22.63 -1.34
C GLY A 345 3.13 -24.09 -0.90
N TYR A 346 1.97 -24.61 -0.53
CA TYR A 346 1.83 -26.04 -0.20
C TYR A 346 1.67 -26.88 -1.45
N VAL A 347 2.30 -28.05 -1.45
CA VAL A 347 2.14 -29.02 -2.54
C VAL A 347 0.74 -29.60 -2.47
N THR A 348 -0.11 -29.22 -3.41
CA THR A 348 -1.48 -29.72 -3.51
C THR A 348 -1.62 -30.65 -4.71
N ARG A 349 -2.64 -31.50 -4.70
CA ARG A 349 -2.98 -32.28 -5.89
C ARG A 349 -3.50 -31.32 -6.97
N PRO A 350 -2.92 -31.34 -8.19
CA PRO A 350 -3.43 -30.51 -9.27
C PRO A 350 -4.85 -30.95 -9.64
N GLY A 351 -5.68 -29.98 -10.01
CA GLY A 351 -7.03 -30.27 -10.46
C GLY A 351 -8.06 -29.26 -9.95
N TRP A 352 -9.32 -29.59 -10.18
CA TRP A 352 -10.46 -28.80 -9.74
C TRP A 352 -10.86 -29.17 -8.31
N HIS A 353 -11.13 -28.17 -7.49
CA HIS A 353 -11.64 -28.35 -6.14
C HIS A 353 -12.56 -27.19 -5.76
N LEU A 354 -13.35 -27.41 -4.72
CA LEU A 354 -14.17 -26.38 -4.12
C LEU A 354 -13.53 -25.88 -2.83
N ALA A 355 -13.67 -24.58 -2.60
CA ALA A 355 -13.35 -23.93 -1.35
C ALA A 355 -14.54 -23.09 -0.88
N VAL A 356 -14.65 -22.85 0.42
CA VAL A 356 -15.60 -21.89 1.00
C VAL A 356 -14.80 -20.89 1.78
N ASP A 357 -15.03 -19.61 1.53
CA ASP A 357 -14.45 -18.54 2.32
C ASP A 357 -15.53 -17.62 2.90
N GLN A 358 -15.31 -17.21 4.13
CA GLN A 358 -16.10 -16.21 4.83
C GLN A 358 -15.16 -15.12 5.34
N ARG A 359 -15.28 -13.92 4.80
CA ARG A 359 -14.52 -12.74 5.20
C ARG A 359 -15.40 -11.81 6.00
N TYR A 360 -14.83 -11.15 6.99
CA TYR A 360 -15.53 -10.22 7.84
C TYR A 360 -14.69 -9.00 8.15
N SER A 361 -15.38 -7.87 8.37
CA SER A 361 -14.79 -6.61 8.78
C SER A 361 -15.79 -5.89 9.69
N PHE A 362 -15.47 -5.76 10.97
CA PHE A 362 -16.31 -5.12 11.97
C PHE A 362 -15.71 -3.76 12.36
N GLY A 363 -16.15 -2.70 11.68
CA GLY A 363 -15.67 -1.34 11.94
C GLY A 363 -14.23 -1.10 11.52
N GLN A 364 -13.64 -0.02 12.01
CA GLN A 364 -12.25 0.31 11.72
C GLN A 364 -11.31 -0.57 12.57
N GLY A 365 -10.58 -1.44 11.92
CA GLY A 365 -9.48 -2.20 12.53
C GLY A 365 -9.80 -3.62 13.01
N THR A 366 -10.99 -4.16 12.75
CA THR A 366 -11.29 -5.57 12.98
C THR A 366 -11.63 -6.25 11.67
N HIS A 367 -10.77 -7.11 11.16
CA HIS A 367 -11.05 -7.88 9.95
C HIS A 367 -10.44 -9.27 10.01
N GLY A 368 -11.01 -10.17 9.23
CA GLY A 368 -10.53 -11.53 9.19
C GLY A 368 -11.20 -12.37 8.11
N ALA A 369 -10.70 -13.59 7.98
CA ALA A 369 -11.22 -14.56 7.04
C ALA A 369 -11.10 -15.98 7.59
N VAL A 370 -12.12 -16.78 7.35
CA VAL A 370 -12.12 -18.23 7.52
C VAL A 370 -12.22 -18.86 6.15
N GLU A 371 -11.34 -19.77 5.81
CA GLU A 371 -11.28 -20.43 4.52
C GLU A 371 -11.18 -21.95 4.71
N LEU A 372 -12.10 -22.68 4.09
CA LEU A 372 -12.07 -24.14 3.97
C LEU A 372 -11.68 -24.49 2.55
N ASN A 373 -10.51 -25.05 2.36
CA ASN A 373 -9.95 -25.42 1.05
C ASN A 373 -10.14 -26.91 0.76
N HIS A 374 -10.21 -27.26 -0.54
CA HIS A 374 -10.23 -28.64 -1.01
C HIS A 374 -11.36 -29.50 -0.40
N ILE A 375 -12.51 -28.89 -0.10
CA ILE A 375 -13.62 -29.57 0.59
C ILE A 375 -14.18 -30.81 -0.15
N THR A 376 -13.87 -30.94 -1.44
CA THR A 376 -14.24 -32.11 -2.26
C THR A 376 -13.19 -33.20 -2.26
N THR A 377 -12.10 -33.06 -1.52
CA THR A 377 -11.01 -34.03 -1.49
C THR A 377 -10.73 -34.52 -0.06
N LYS A 378 -9.95 -35.59 0.06
CA LYS A 378 -9.51 -36.11 1.36
C LYS A 378 -8.52 -35.15 2.06
N ASP A 379 -7.89 -34.25 1.32
CA ASP A 379 -6.86 -33.33 1.82
C ASP A 379 -7.47 -31.92 2.02
N TRP A 380 -8.66 -31.86 2.62
CA TRP A 380 -9.27 -30.57 2.95
C TRP A 380 -8.43 -29.82 3.99
N GLY A 381 -8.43 -28.49 3.95
CA GLY A 381 -7.67 -27.65 4.86
C GLY A 381 -8.51 -26.51 5.41
N LEU A 382 -8.14 -26.04 6.59
CA LEU A 382 -8.75 -24.90 7.25
C LEU A 382 -7.70 -23.81 7.44
N ARG A 383 -8.06 -22.58 7.10
CA ARG A 383 -7.27 -21.39 7.42
C ARG A 383 -8.15 -20.36 8.09
N TRP A 384 -7.66 -19.78 9.18
CA TRP A 384 -8.26 -18.64 9.82
C TRP A 384 -7.22 -17.54 10.01
N ARG A 385 -7.58 -16.30 9.66
CA ARG A 385 -6.78 -15.09 9.89
C ARG A 385 -7.66 -14.06 10.55
N HIS A 386 -7.10 -13.36 11.52
CA HIS A 386 -7.79 -12.30 12.24
C HIS A 386 -6.82 -11.19 12.56
N GLU A 387 -7.21 -9.98 12.23
CA GLU A 387 -6.51 -8.76 12.61
C GLU A 387 -7.43 -7.89 13.45
N GLN A 388 -6.88 -7.37 14.53
CA GLN A 388 -7.59 -6.52 15.46
C GLN A 388 -6.74 -5.33 15.84
N GLN A 389 -7.28 -4.15 15.63
CA GLN A 389 -6.70 -2.89 16.11
C GLN A 389 -7.43 -2.46 17.39
N PHE A 390 -6.69 -2.35 18.49
CA PHE A 390 -7.19 -1.85 19.77
C PHE A 390 -6.76 -0.39 19.93
N GLY A 391 -7.58 0.54 19.42
CA GLY A 391 -7.24 1.95 19.37
C GLY A 391 -6.07 2.24 18.41
N ALA A 392 -5.47 3.43 18.55
CA ALA A 392 -4.41 3.89 17.63
C ALA A 392 -3.03 3.27 17.90
N ARG A 393 -2.85 2.51 18.98
CA ARG A 393 -1.52 2.09 19.45
C ARG A 393 -1.29 0.60 19.49
N THR A 394 -2.34 -0.21 19.45
CA THR A 394 -2.23 -1.66 19.60
C THR A 394 -2.83 -2.36 18.40
N HIS A 395 -2.05 -3.20 17.78
CA HIS A 395 -2.45 -4.05 16.66
C HIS A 395 -2.13 -5.49 16.99
N THR A 396 -3.05 -6.41 16.70
CA THR A 396 -2.85 -7.84 16.85
C THR A 396 -3.16 -8.56 15.54
N TYR A 397 -2.42 -9.61 15.29
CA TYR A 397 -2.65 -10.54 14.20
C TYR A 397 -2.64 -11.96 14.74
N VAL A 398 -3.61 -12.76 14.33
CA VAL A 398 -3.69 -14.20 14.67
C VAL A 398 -3.93 -14.96 13.37
N SER A 399 -3.21 -16.03 13.15
CA SER A 399 -3.50 -16.99 12.09
C SER A 399 -3.38 -18.42 12.57
N LEU A 400 -4.32 -19.24 12.13
CA LEU A 400 -4.29 -20.69 12.22
C LEU A 400 -4.41 -21.24 10.81
N ASP A 401 -3.51 -22.15 10.44
CA ASP A 401 -3.50 -22.79 9.14
C ASP A 401 -3.28 -24.29 9.32
N SER A 402 -4.23 -25.07 8.84
CA SER A 402 -4.18 -26.53 8.88
C SER A 402 -4.34 -27.07 7.45
N PRO A 403 -3.25 -27.05 6.65
CA PRO A 403 -3.27 -27.59 5.31
C PRO A 403 -3.47 -29.10 5.36
N ALA A 404 -4.37 -29.59 4.51
CA ALA A 404 -4.71 -31.03 4.44
C ALA A 404 -5.13 -31.65 5.80
N HIS A 405 -5.61 -30.86 6.77
CA HIS A 405 -6.05 -31.23 8.14
C HIS A 405 -5.09 -32.14 8.92
N ARG A 406 -3.82 -32.15 8.55
CA ARG A 406 -2.78 -32.95 9.20
C ARG A 406 -1.83 -32.10 10.01
N ASP A 407 -1.39 -31.01 9.41
CA ASP A 407 -0.43 -30.09 10.00
C ASP A 407 -1.20 -28.90 10.60
N LEU A 408 -0.70 -28.36 11.70
CA LEU A 408 -1.23 -27.13 12.27
C LEU A 408 -0.11 -26.11 12.43
N TYR A 409 -0.30 -24.95 11.83
CA TYR A 409 0.55 -23.79 11.98
C TYR A 409 -0.23 -22.69 12.69
N ALA A 410 0.33 -22.18 13.77
CA ALA A 410 -0.25 -21.08 14.52
C ALA A 410 0.72 -19.91 14.58
N ARG A 411 0.21 -18.71 14.37
CA ARG A 411 0.99 -17.46 14.49
C ARG A 411 0.15 -16.42 15.19
N THR A 412 0.75 -15.75 16.16
CA THR A 412 0.16 -14.60 16.84
C THR A 412 1.18 -13.49 16.91
N GLU A 413 0.77 -12.27 16.62
CA GLU A 413 1.57 -11.07 16.74
C GLU A 413 0.79 -10.00 17.49
N LEU A 414 1.46 -9.31 18.39
CA LEU A 414 0.99 -8.13 19.08
C LEU A 414 2.02 -7.03 18.87
N HIS A 415 1.57 -5.89 18.44
CA HIS A 415 2.38 -4.67 18.37
C HIS A 415 1.71 -3.58 19.20
N HIS A 416 2.49 -2.95 20.09
CA HIS A 416 2.00 -1.88 20.95
C HIS A 416 2.99 -0.71 20.99
N SER A 417 2.53 0.47 20.53
CA SER A 417 3.33 1.70 20.58
C SER A 417 3.11 2.42 21.90
N MET A 418 4.19 2.56 22.66
CA MET A 418 4.24 3.27 23.95
C MET A 418 4.91 4.65 23.82
N GLY A 419 4.80 5.48 24.84
CA GLY A 419 5.51 6.76 24.91
C GLY A 419 7.03 6.63 24.78
N LEU A 420 7.59 5.58 25.37
CA LEU A 420 9.03 5.28 25.40
C LEU A 420 9.55 4.50 24.21
N GLY A 421 8.70 3.80 23.47
CA GLY A 421 9.11 2.91 22.39
C GLY A 421 8.01 1.99 21.89
N ASP A 422 8.39 1.00 21.11
CA ASP A 422 7.50 0.01 20.53
C ASP A 422 7.78 -1.36 21.15
N LEU A 423 6.73 -2.00 21.63
CA LEU A 423 6.74 -3.38 22.12
C LEU A 423 6.09 -4.27 21.07
N SER A 424 6.75 -5.33 20.68
CA SER A 424 6.17 -6.37 19.85
C SER A 424 6.36 -7.74 20.49
N TRP A 425 5.32 -8.52 20.43
CA TRP A 425 5.34 -9.93 20.79
C TRP A 425 4.89 -10.76 19.60
N SER A 426 5.62 -11.82 19.32
CA SER A 426 5.25 -12.78 18.29
C SER A 426 5.39 -14.20 18.82
N ALA A 427 4.43 -15.05 18.51
CA ALA A 427 4.50 -16.47 18.76
C ALA A 427 4.18 -17.23 17.47
N TYR A 428 4.94 -18.26 17.20
CA TYR A 428 4.77 -19.16 16.07
C TYR A 428 4.86 -20.59 16.58
N GLY A 429 4.01 -21.46 16.06
CA GLY A 429 4.05 -22.89 16.35
C GLY A 429 3.73 -23.72 15.13
N SER A 430 4.45 -24.82 14.94
CA SER A 430 4.12 -25.86 13.97
C SER A 430 3.96 -27.20 14.69
N PHE A 431 2.86 -27.85 14.44
CA PHE A 431 2.51 -29.15 14.98
C PHE A 431 2.31 -30.11 13.81
N LEU A 432 3.26 -31.01 13.62
CA LEU A 432 3.33 -31.93 12.51
C LEU A 432 3.20 -33.36 13.05
N PRO A 433 2.36 -34.24 12.47
CA PRO A 433 2.16 -35.59 12.99
C PRO A 433 3.40 -36.48 12.95
N GLU A 434 4.27 -36.28 11.97
CA GLU A 434 5.40 -37.16 11.68
C GLU A 434 6.77 -36.55 11.99
N THR A 435 6.82 -35.29 12.40
CA THR A 435 8.08 -34.58 12.70
C THR A 435 7.96 -33.83 14.02
N PRO A 436 9.07 -33.61 14.72
CA PRO A 436 9.06 -32.81 15.92
C PRO A 436 8.47 -31.40 15.64
N GLY A 437 7.45 -31.05 16.40
CA GLY A 437 6.86 -29.71 16.32
C GLY A 437 7.86 -28.64 16.74
N SER A 438 7.67 -27.43 16.24
CA SER A 438 8.46 -26.26 16.62
C SER A 438 7.58 -25.18 17.24
N MET A 439 8.10 -24.51 18.25
CA MET A 439 7.45 -23.33 18.84
C MET A 439 8.50 -22.25 19.07
N GLN A 440 8.13 -21.03 18.75
CA GLN A 440 8.93 -19.83 19.04
C GLN A 440 8.03 -18.77 19.64
N SER A 441 8.47 -18.14 20.72
CA SER A 441 7.83 -16.96 21.29
C SER A 441 8.90 -15.91 21.49
N ARG A 442 8.70 -14.71 20.92
CA ARG A 442 9.66 -13.61 21.00
C ARG A 442 8.96 -12.35 21.48
N LEU A 443 9.50 -11.76 22.54
CA LEU A 443 9.16 -10.43 22.99
C LEU A 443 10.32 -9.50 22.59
N TYR A 444 9.99 -8.42 21.89
CA TYR A 444 10.95 -7.45 21.41
C TYR A 444 10.50 -6.04 21.83
N PHE A 445 11.39 -5.30 22.42
CA PHE A 445 11.19 -3.90 22.74
C PHE A 445 12.23 -3.04 22.04
N ARG A 446 11.79 -1.97 21.41
CA ARG A 446 12.65 -0.96 20.79
C ARG A 446 12.32 0.41 21.33
N MET A 447 13.29 1.03 21.98
CA MET A 447 13.14 2.39 22.48
C MET A 447 13.01 3.41 21.33
N ARG A 448 12.25 4.47 21.54
CA ARG A 448 12.26 5.60 20.60
C ARG A 448 13.66 6.18 20.48
N PRO A 449 14.04 6.70 19.29
CA PRO A 449 15.37 7.23 19.09
C PRO A 449 15.65 8.39 20.06
N GLY A 450 16.73 8.26 20.80
CA GLY A 450 17.32 9.35 21.52
C GLY A 450 18.36 10.10 20.67
N VAL A 451 18.76 11.27 21.10
CA VAL A 451 19.76 12.09 20.42
C VAL A 451 20.86 12.47 21.41
N ILE A 452 22.10 12.16 21.09
CA ILE A 452 23.28 12.64 21.79
C ILE A 452 23.51 14.09 21.32
N LYS A 453 23.24 15.04 22.20
CA LYS A 453 23.41 16.47 21.92
C LYS A 453 24.90 16.78 21.65
N GLY A 454 25.17 17.75 20.79
CA GLY A 454 26.52 18.10 20.31
C GLY A 454 26.80 17.46 18.96
N PRO A 455 27.17 16.18 18.88
CA PRO A 455 27.41 15.51 17.58
C PRO A 455 26.12 15.14 16.83
N ASN A 456 24.95 15.36 17.44
CA ASN A 456 23.63 15.06 16.86
C ASN A 456 23.48 13.60 16.39
N ILE A 457 24.06 12.65 17.14
CA ILE A 457 24.00 11.22 16.85
C ILE A 457 22.69 10.67 17.39
N ARG A 458 21.88 10.07 16.53
CA ARG A 458 20.70 9.31 16.96
C ARG A 458 21.13 7.95 17.46
N TYR A 459 20.58 7.53 18.59
CA TYR A 459 20.80 6.19 19.10
C TYR A 459 19.47 5.48 19.33
N TYR A 460 19.50 4.17 19.13
CA TYR A 460 18.40 3.25 19.35
C TYR A 460 18.89 2.16 20.28
N TRP A 461 18.10 1.86 21.26
CA TRP A 461 18.32 0.71 22.12
C TRP A 461 17.17 -0.27 21.95
N SER A 462 17.49 -1.55 21.89
CA SER A 462 16.49 -2.60 21.79
C SER A 462 16.90 -3.80 22.63
N THR A 463 15.91 -4.54 23.09
CA THR A 463 16.10 -5.82 23.77
C THR A 463 15.08 -6.83 23.26
N ASN A 464 15.48 -8.08 23.27
CA ASN A 464 14.61 -9.19 22.93
C ASN A 464 14.79 -10.34 23.90
N VAL A 465 13.68 -11.04 24.14
CA VAL A 465 13.65 -12.33 24.82
C VAL A 465 12.91 -13.29 23.91
N ALA A 466 13.55 -14.38 23.53
CA ALA A 466 12.96 -15.39 22.66
C ALA A 466 13.09 -16.78 23.29
N TRP A 467 11.97 -17.46 23.41
CA TRP A 467 11.92 -18.86 23.75
C TRP A 467 11.70 -19.68 22.48
N ASN A 468 12.55 -20.65 22.25
CA ASN A 468 12.52 -21.53 21.10
C ASN A 468 12.44 -22.98 21.56
N LYS A 469 11.58 -23.77 20.92
CA LYS A 469 11.44 -25.20 21.14
C LYS A 469 11.44 -25.93 19.81
N TRP A 470 12.20 -26.99 19.73
CA TRP A 470 12.24 -27.90 18.59
C TRP A 470 12.22 -29.34 19.12
N GLY A 471 11.12 -30.05 18.93
CA GLY A 471 10.91 -31.36 19.54
C GLY A 471 10.96 -31.27 21.07
N ASP A 472 11.87 -32.02 21.67
CA ASP A 472 12.09 -32.03 23.13
C ASP A 472 13.11 -30.98 23.60
N GLU A 473 13.88 -30.40 22.68
CA GLU A 473 14.88 -29.39 23.01
C GLU A 473 14.22 -28.00 23.08
N SER A 474 14.61 -27.25 24.12
CA SER A 474 14.20 -25.84 24.23
C SER A 474 15.34 -24.98 24.75
N TYR A 475 15.40 -23.75 24.26
CA TYR A 475 16.37 -22.75 24.72
C TYR A 475 15.76 -21.37 24.81
N LEU A 476 16.26 -20.59 25.76
CA LEU A 476 15.96 -19.20 25.93
C LEU A 476 17.10 -18.38 25.31
N GLU A 477 16.74 -17.33 24.61
CA GLU A 477 17.67 -16.37 24.03
C GLU A 477 17.28 -14.96 24.47
N GLU A 478 18.20 -14.24 25.05
CA GLU A 478 18.05 -12.86 25.46
C GLU A 478 19.06 -12.00 24.69
N GLY A 479 18.64 -10.86 24.20
CA GLY A 479 19.51 -9.98 23.43
C GLY A 479 19.34 -8.53 23.83
N VAL A 480 20.44 -7.79 23.81
CA VAL A 480 20.50 -6.34 23.99
C VAL A 480 21.32 -5.77 22.85
N ASP A 481 20.77 -4.77 22.15
CA ASP A 481 21.43 -4.10 21.03
C ASP A 481 21.38 -2.58 21.19
N LEU A 482 22.50 -1.92 20.91
CA LEU A 482 22.64 -0.48 20.79
C LEU A 482 23.02 -0.14 19.35
N GLN A 483 22.34 0.81 18.77
CA GLN A 483 22.58 1.27 17.40
C GLN A 483 22.81 2.77 17.40
N LEU A 484 23.83 3.21 16.68
CA LEU A 484 24.21 4.61 16.52
C LEU A 484 24.08 5.01 15.06
N HIS A 485 23.37 6.12 14.84
CA HIS A 485 23.15 6.70 13.53
C HIS A 485 23.67 8.14 13.52
N PRO A 486 24.94 8.36 13.16
CA PRO A 486 25.45 9.70 12.97
C PRO A 486 24.68 10.45 11.87
N PRO A 487 24.64 11.78 11.90
CA PRO A 487 24.04 12.55 10.83
C PRO A 487 24.74 12.27 9.50
N ALA A 488 23.96 12.30 8.41
CA ALA A 488 24.52 12.11 7.08
C ALA A 488 25.54 13.19 6.74
N ILE A 489 26.70 12.81 6.26
CA ILE A 489 27.75 13.72 5.77
C ILE A 489 27.41 14.08 4.32
N ARG A 490 27.23 15.36 4.04
CA ARG A 490 27.00 15.85 2.68
C ARG A 490 28.36 16.05 2.00
N LEU A 491 28.63 15.28 0.93
CA LEU A 491 29.82 15.37 0.08
C LEU A 491 29.54 16.25 -1.15
N GLY A 492 28.83 17.36 -0.96
CA GLY A 492 28.34 18.24 -2.02
C GLY A 492 26.81 18.23 -2.11
N GLN A 493 26.29 18.81 -3.19
CA GLN A 493 24.86 19.06 -3.34
C GLN A 493 24.03 17.80 -3.67
N THR A 494 24.64 16.80 -4.27
CA THR A 494 23.94 15.61 -4.78
C THR A 494 24.41 14.31 -4.13
N THR A 495 25.40 14.38 -3.25
CA THR A 495 26.02 13.19 -2.67
C THR A 495 25.95 13.25 -1.14
N SER A 496 25.51 12.17 -0.52
CA SER A 496 25.49 12.01 0.94
C SER A 496 26.09 10.67 1.34
N LEU A 497 26.77 10.67 2.47
CA LEU A 497 27.35 9.49 3.10
C LEU A 497 26.68 9.29 4.45
N GLN A 498 26.12 8.12 4.68
CA GLN A 498 25.47 7.74 5.92
C GLN A 498 26.22 6.59 6.57
N PHE A 499 26.35 6.65 7.88
CA PHE A 499 26.97 5.61 8.68
C PHE A 499 25.96 5.03 9.65
N TYR A 500 26.16 3.76 9.94
CA TYR A 500 25.44 3.04 10.95
C TYR A 500 26.39 2.10 11.66
N VAL A 501 26.37 2.08 12.97
CA VAL A 501 27.14 1.16 13.80
C VAL A 501 26.20 0.61 14.87
N GLY A 502 26.23 -0.70 15.07
CA GLY A 502 25.50 -1.36 16.12
C GLY A 502 26.38 -2.39 16.82
N SER A 503 26.13 -2.55 18.11
CA SER A 503 26.76 -3.59 18.92
C SER A 503 25.75 -4.09 19.93
N GLY A 504 25.84 -5.37 20.23
CA GLY A 504 24.96 -6.01 21.18
C GLY A 504 25.59 -7.25 21.79
N TYR A 505 24.81 -7.91 22.60
CA TYR A 505 25.18 -9.15 23.23
C TYR A 505 23.97 -10.10 23.29
N THR A 506 24.18 -11.34 22.94
CA THR A 506 23.17 -12.39 23.01
C THR A 506 23.55 -13.38 24.09
N PHE A 507 22.62 -13.60 25.03
CA PHE A 507 22.70 -14.65 26.05
C PHE A 507 21.76 -15.78 25.65
N SER A 508 22.25 -17.00 25.60
CA SER A 508 21.42 -18.14 25.28
C SER A 508 22.06 -19.42 25.80
N SER A 509 21.22 -20.36 26.24
CA SER A 509 21.68 -21.71 26.56
C SER A 509 22.26 -22.46 25.35
N ASN A 510 21.95 -22.00 24.14
CA ASN A 510 22.49 -22.53 22.88
C ASN A 510 23.51 -21.54 22.26
N GLY A 511 24.46 -21.09 23.07
CA GLY A 511 25.54 -20.21 22.66
C GLY A 511 25.34 -18.73 23.02
N THR A 512 26.35 -18.16 23.64
CA THR A 512 26.39 -16.78 24.13
C THR A 512 27.53 -16.05 23.43
N GLY A 513 27.33 -14.77 23.11
CA GLY A 513 28.40 -13.98 22.52
C GLY A 513 28.00 -12.57 22.09
N PRO A 514 29.03 -11.72 21.84
CA PRO A 514 28.80 -10.38 21.34
C PRO A 514 28.38 -10.42 19.87
N ASN A 515 27.65 -9.39 19.46
CA ASN A 515 27.38 -9.10 18.06
C ASN A 515 27.80 -7.66 17.73
N ALA A 516 28.18 -7.46 16.49
CA ALA A 516 28.50 -6.14 15.97
C ALA A 516 28.07 -6.02 14.52
N GLN A 517 27.61 -4.85 14.15
CA GLN A 517 27.23 -4.54 12.78
C GLN A 517 27.62 -3.11 12.42
N ALA A 518 28.05 -2.93 11.20
CA ALA A 518 28.37 -1.61 10.68
C ALA A 518 27.92 -1.52 9.23
N SER A 519 27.43 -0.39 8.82
CA SER A 519 27.19 -0.13 7.40
C SER A 519 27.52 1.30 7.03
N THR A 520 27.94 1.46 5.78
CA THR A 520 28.20 2.74 5.15
C THR A 520 27.39 2.79 3.87
N THR A 521 26.60 3.83 3.71
CA THR A 521 25.76 4.03 2.52
C THR A 521 26.14 5.34 1.85
N LEU A 522 26.65 5.25 0.63
CA LEU A 522 26.87 6.38 -0.26
C LEU A 522 25.67 6.50 -1.18
N MET A 523 24.97 7.61 -1.10
CA MET A 523 23.85 7.93 -1.99
C MET A 523 24.24 9.11 -2.87
N LYS A 524 24.03 8.97 -4.18
CA LYS A 524 24.29 10.02 -5.16
C LYS A 524 23.06 10.23 -6.03
N ARG A 525 22.58 11.45 -6.07
CA ARG A 525 21.54 11.86 -7.02
C ARG A 525 22.21 12.15 -8.38
N LEU A 526 21.77 11.43 -9.41
CA LEU A 526 22.33 11.52 -10.79
C LEU A 526 21.45 12.41 -11.69
N GLY A 527 20.79 13.40 -11.12
CA GLY A 527 19.85 14.27 -11.81
C GLY A 527 18.52 14.35 -11.06
N LYS A 528 17.46 14.84 -11.72
CA LYS A 528 16.15 15.00 -11.09
C LYS A 528 15.47 13.66 -10.74
N ASN A 529 15.68 12.65 -11.56
CA ASN A 529 14.88 11.43 -11.55
C ASN A 529 15.75 10.16 -11.46
N ALA A 530 17.02 10.28 -11.04
CA ALA A 530 17.89 9.14 -10.89
C ALA A 530 18.69 9.20 -9.59
N THR A 531 18.82 8.06 -8.92
CA THR A 531 19.58 7.91 -7.68
C THR A 531 20.42 6.63 -7.76
N ALA A 532 21.69 6.74 -7.42
CA ALA A 532 22.58 5.61 -7.21
C ALA A 532 22.90 5.50 -5.71
N THR A 533 22.84 4.28 -5.21
CA THR A 533 23.18 3.97 -3.81
C THR A 533 24.22 2.85 -3.80
N LEU A 534 25.27 3.02 -3.02
CA LEU A 534 26.26 1.99 -2.75
C LEU A 534 26.31 1.78 -1.25
N ARG A 535 26.02 0.55 -0.80
CA ARG A 535 26.01 0.18 0.61
C ARG A 535 27.03 -0.92 0.86
N TYR A 536 27.95 -0.67 1.76
CA TYR A 536 28.78 -1.70 2.37
C TYR A 536 28.22 -2.04 3.75
N SER A 537 28.09 -3.31 4.07
CA SER A 537 27.63 -3.78 5.38
C SER A 537 28.57 -4.89 5.87
N TYR A 538 28.87 -4.83 7.15
CA TYR A 538 29.62 -5.82 7.90
C TYR A 538 28.80 -6.27 9.09
N TYR A 539 28.79 -7.56 9.36
CA TYR A 539 28.26 -8.11 10.61
C TYR A 539 29.24 -9.12 11.20
N TYR A 540 29.22 -9.19 12.51
CA TYR A 540 29.96 -10.16 13.31
C TYR A 540 29.03 -10.72 14.37
N SER A 541 29.05 -12.04 14.57
CA SER A 541 28.43 -12.73 15.69
C SER A 541 29.49 -13.59 16.37
N GLY A 542 29.83 -13.22 17.59
CA GLY A 542 30.74 -13.98 18.44
C GLY A 542 30.06 -15.17 19.16
N ARG A 543 28.81 -15.43 18.84
CA ARG A 543 28.06 -16.55 19.39
C ARG A 543 28.71 -17.87 18.96
N THR A 544 29.11 -18.66 19.93
CA THR A 544 29.62 -20.01 19.74
C THR A 544 28.57 -21.00 20.21
N THR A 545 28.21 -21.93 19.36
CA THR A 545 27.35 -23.06 19.67
C THR A 545 28.18 -24.33 19.55
N ASP A 546 27.67 -25.47 20.02
CA ASP A 546 28.35 -26.79 19.89
C ASP A 546 28.65 -27.16 18.43
N TYR A 547 27.93 -26.56 17.47
CA TYR A 547 28.04 -26.83 16.04
C TYR A 547 28.68 -25.71 15.23
N TYR A 548 28.65 -24.46 15.70
CA TYR A 548 29.09 -23.28 14.93
C TYR A 548 29.95 -22.36 15.79
N GLY A 549 31.11 -22.02 15.30
CA GLY A 549 31.95 -20.96 15.86
C GLY A 549 31.46 -19.55 15.50
N PRO A 550 32.24 -18.53 15.88
CA PRO A 550 31.94 -17.14 15.51
C PRO A 550 31.76 -16.98 14.01
N THR A 551 30.77 -16.22 13.62
CA THR A 551 30.47 -15.94 12.19
C THR A 551 30.63 -14.48 11.89
N SER A 552 31.13 -14.18 10.69
CA SER A 552 31.16 -12.82 10.16
C SER A 552 30.77 -12.80 8.70
N GLY A 553 30.21 -11.72 8.27
CA GLY A 553 29.84 -11.56 6.87
C GLY A 553 29.99 -10.12 6.40
N GLN A 554 30.25 -10.00 5.12
CA GLN A 554 30.36 -8.72 4.43
C GLN A 554 29.46 -8.73 3.21
N SER A 555 28.82 -7.60 2.93
CA SER A 555 28.07 -7.43 1.71
C SER A 555 28.31 -6.04 1.11
N LEU A 556 28.41 -5.99 -0.19
CA LEU A 556 28.45 -4.76 -0.96
C LEU A 556 27.23 -4.74 -1.89
N THR A 557 26.32 -3.82 -1.67
CA THR A 557 25.09 -3.68 -2.47
C THR A 557 25.11 -2.36 -3.21
N GLY A 558 25.02 -2.43 -4.52
CA GLY A 558 24.81 -1.29 -5.41
C GLY A 558 23.36 -1.27 -5.90
N GLN A 559 22.72 -0.12 -5.87
CA GLN A 559 21.38 0.08 -6.40
C GLN A 559 21.35 1.32 -7.29
N LEU A 560 20.75 1.19 -8.46
CA LEU A 560 20.45 2.29 -9.36
C LEU A 560 18.94 2.33 -9.58
N MET A 561 18.34 3.49 -9.36
CA MET A 561 16.94 3.77 -9.66
C MET A 561 16.87 5.00 -10.55
N ALA A 562 16.13 4.92 -11.65
CA ALA A 562 15.92 6.07 -12.53
C ALA A 562 14.55 5.98 -13.19
N ALA A 563 13.98 7.15 -13.48
CA ALA A 563 12.72 7.26 -14.20
C ALA A 563 12.72 8.52 -15.06
N SER A 564 11.99 8.53 -16.19
CA SER A 564 11.81 9.72 -17.01
C SER A 564 10.35 9.87 -17.40
N GLY A 565 9.67 10.80 -16.72
CA GLY A 565 8.23 10.98 -16.86
C GLY A 565 7.48 9.66 -16.63
N ASN A 566 6.39 9.48 -17.37
CA ASN A 566 5.59 8.24 -17.32
C ASN A 566 6.04 7.21 -18.38
N ARG A 567 7.15 7.47 -19.09
CA ARG A 567 7.54 6.64 -20.25
C ARG A 567 8.48 5.52 -19.89
N TRP A 568 9.43 5.74 -19.01
CA TRP A 568 10.35 4.69 -18.61
C TRP A 568 10.78 4.80 -17.15
N SER A 569 11.03 3.65 -16.55
CA SER A 569 11.64 3.53 -15.23
C SER A 569 12.57 2.32 -15.21
N THR A 570 13.65 2.42 -14.43
CA THR A 570 14.58 1.30 -14.23
C THR A 570 14.97 1.22 -12.78
N SER A 571 15.12 -0.01 -12.31
CA SER A 571 15.78 -0.34 -11.06
C SER A 571 16.79 -1.46 -11.32
N LEU A 572 17.96 -1.34 -10.75
CA LEU A 572 19.00 -2.35 -10.81
C LEU A 572 19.63 -2.48 -9.45
N THR A 573 19.73 -3.71 -8.94
CA THR A 573 20.39 -4.01 -7.68
C THR A 573 21.42 -5.10 -7.90
N ALA A 574 22.62 -4.88 -7.41
CA ALA A 574 23.71 -5.85 -7.42
C ALA A 574 24.21 -6.04 -5.99
N THR A 575 24.30 -7.28 -5.52
CA THR A 575 24.83 -7.62 -4.20
C THR A 575 25.97 -8.61 -4.35
N LEU A 576 27.12 -8.22 -3.82
CA LEU A 576 28.33 -9.04 -3.72
C LEU A 576 28.54 -9.44 -2.26
N LEU A 577 28.77 -10.71 -2.00
CA LEU A 577 29.24 -11.23 -0.71
C LEU A 577 30.74 -11.55 -0.84
N PRO A 578 31.64 -10.63 -0.46
CA PRO A 578 33.08 -10.76 -0.77
C PRO A 578 33.72 -12.02 -0.16
N THR A 579 33.30 -12.41 1.03
CA THR A 579 33.82 -13.59 1.76
C THR A 579 33.50 -14.92 1.09
N ARG A 580 32.36 -14.99 0.38
CA ARG A 580 31.93 -16.20 -0.35
C ARG A 580 32.16 -16.10 -1.85
N GLY A 581 32.38 -14.90 -2.38
CA GLY A 581 32.44 -14.65 -3.82
C GLY A 581 31.06 -14.74 -4.51
N ASP A 582 29.97 -14.74 -3.74
CA ASP A 582 28.61 -14.77 -4.28
C ASP A 582 28.25 -13.40 -4.87
N LEU A 583 27.66 -13.41 -6.04
CA LEU A 583 27.17 -12.21 -6.71
C LEU A 583 25.74 -12.45 -7.19
N SER A 584 24.84 -11.59 -6.80
CA SER A 584 23.47 -11.54 -7.34
C SER A 584 23.21 -10.18 -7.97
N VAL A 585 22.61 -10.19 -9.15
CA VAL A 585 22.18 -8.98 -9.86
C VAL A 585 20.74 -9.21 -10.31
N TYR A 586 19.86 -8.27 -9.99
CA TYR A 586 18.48 -8.27 -10.46
C TYR A 586 18.02 -6.86 -10.73
N GLY A 587 17.08 -6.73 -11.65
CA GLY A 587 16.56 -5.42 -11.99
C GLY A 587 15.27 -5.46 -12.79
N SER A 588 14.80 -4.29 -13.11
CA SER A 588 13.69 -4.09 -14.03
C SER A 588 13.95 -2.85 -14.88
N LEU A 589 13.62 -2.94 -16.15
CA LEU A 589 13.51 -1.82 -17.07
C LEU A 589 12.11 -1.83 -17.64
N VAL A 590 11.36 -0.79 -17.37
CA VAL A 590 9.97 -0.62 -17.85
C VAL A 590 9.95 0.52 -18.84
N TYR A 591 9.41 0.26 -20.02
CA TYR A 591 9.20 1.26 -21.06
C TYR A 591 7.75 1.25 -21.52
N SER A 592 7.08 2.40 -21.48
CA SER A 592 5.68 2.58 -21.86
C SER A 592 5.60 3.47 -23.12
N PRO A 593 5.67 2.87 -24.32
CA PRO A 593 5.62 3.62 -25.58
C PRO A 593 4.27 4.30 -25.81
N LEU A 594 3.19 3.67 -25.37
CA LEU A 594 1.82 4.12 -25.49
C LEU A 594 1.11 4.03 -24.14
N ARG A 595 0.01 4.77 -23.96
CA ARG A 595 -0.73 4.87 -22.70
C ARG A 595 -1.14 3.51 -22.11
N ASN A 596 -1.39 2.52 -22.98
CA ASN A 596 -1.91 1.20 -22.60
C ASN A 596 -0.93 0.05 -22.91
N TRP A 597 0.32 0.36 -23.30
CA TRP A 597 1.34 -0.64 -23.61
C TRP A 597 2.60 -0.40 -22.78
N ARG A 598 3.16 -1.47 -22.29
CA ARG A 598 4.42 -1.44 -21.56
C ARG A 598 5.27 -2.65 -21.95
N VAL A 599 6.54 -2.43 -22.12
CA VAL A 599 7.57 -3.47 -22.24
C VAL A 599 8.35 -3.47 -20.96
N GLU A 600 8.54 -4.64 -20.36
CA GLU A 600 9.31 -4.79 -19.14
C GLU A 600 10.36 -5.87 -19.31
N LEU A 601 11.60 -5.53 -18.99
CA LEU A 601 12.74 -6.44 -18.99
C LEU A 601 13.18 -6.67 -17.54
N ARG A 602 13.27 -7.92 -17.11
CA ARG A 602 13.73 -8.31 -15.77
C ARG A 602 14.93 -9.23 -15.85
N PRO A 603 16.15 -8.68 -15.94
CA PRO A 603 17.35 -9.47 -15.86
C PRO A 603 17.61 -9.97 -14.44
N THR A 604 18.00 -11.22 -14.30
CA THR A 604 18.54 -11.80 -13.08
C THR A 604 19.82 -12.55 -13.37
N TYR A 605 20.81 -12.38 -12.51
CA TYR A 605 22.06 -13.12 -12.55
C TYR A 605 22.46 -13.49 -11.14
N SER A 606 22.81 -14.76 -10.93
CA SER A 606 23.36 -15.23 -9.67
C SER A 606 24.61 -16.07 -9.92
N ARG A 607 25.63 -15.82 -9.15
CA ARG A 607 26.87 -16.62 -9.12
C ARG A 607 27.18 -16.99 -7.68
N TYR A 608 27.44 -18.24 -7.45
CA TYR A 608 27.81 -18.79 -6.16
C TYR A 608 29.32 -19.07 -6.14
N GLY A 609 30.05 -18.54 -5.14
CA GLY A 609 31.50 -18.64 -5.05
C GLY A 609 32.02 -19.81 -4.21
N GLY A 610 31.14 -20.41 -3.37
CA GLY A 610 31.50 -21.55 -2.51
C GLY A 610 31.46 -22.89 -3.24
N ASP A 611 31.93 -23.94 -2.56
CA ASP A 611 31.77 -25.32 -3.02
C ASP A 611 30.32 -25.73 -2.87
N LEU A 612 29.63 -25.76 -4.01
CA LEU A 612 28.25 -26.23 -4.08
C LEU A 612 28.23 -27.77 -4.09
N LEU A 613 27.20 -28.33 -3.49
CA LEU A 613 26.88 -29.75 -3.66
C LEU A 613 26.86 -30.10 -5.15
N ALA A 614 27.47 -31.23 -5.52
CA ALA A 614 27.57 -31.68 -6.90
C ALA A 614 26.19 -31.68 -7.59
N GLY A 615 26.08 -30.97 -8.71
CA GLY A 615 24.87 -30.87 -9.53
C GLY A 615 24.19 -29.51 -9.60
N TYR A 616 24.62 -28.52 -8.80
CA TYR A 616 24.11 -27.15 -8.93
C TYR A 616 24.99 -26.28 -9.83
N PRO A 617 24.39 -25.48 -10.73
CA PRO A 617 25.16 -24.58 -11.59
C PRO A 617 25.84 -23.48 -10.76
N ARG A 618 27.12 -23.22 -11.01
CA ARG A 618 27.87 -22.13 -10.35
C ARG A 618 27.33 -20.74 -10.68
N SER A 619 26.60 -20.61 -11.76
CA SER A 619 25.95 -19.36 -12.14
C SER A 619 24.65 -19.63 -12.88
N THR A 620 23.67 -18.79 -12.66
CA THR A 620 22.40 -18.77 -13.39
C THR A 620 22.18 -17.39 -13.97
N THR A 621 21.70 -17.35 -15.20
CA THR A 621 21.28 -16.11 -15.86
C THR A 621 19.87 -16.29 -16.38
N ASN A 622 19.01 -15.35 -16.11
CA ASN A 622 17.67 -15.30 -16.66
C ASN A 622 17.35 -13.89 -17.14
N LEU A 623 16.59 -13.80 -18.22
CA LEU A 623 15.96 -12.59 -18.70
C LEU A 623 14.48 -12.88 -18.94
N ASP A 624 13.64 -12.25 -18.17
CA ASP A 624 12.21 -12.22 -18.43
C ASP A 624 11.88 -10.96 -19.23
N VAL A 625 11.16 -11.15 -20.33
CA VAL A 625 10.66 -10.09 -21.19
C VAL A 625 9.14 -10.11 -21.15
N TYR A 626 8.54 -8.99 -20.76
CA TYR A 626 7.09 -8.85 -20.73
C TYR A 626 6.65 -7.82 -21.76
N LEU A 627 5.68 -8.20 -22.57
CA LEU A 627 4.89 -7.26 -23.36
C LEU A 627 3.51 -7.17 -22.72
N VAL A 628 3.21 -6.04 -22.12
CA VAL A 628 2.01 -5.84 -21.32
C VAL A 628 1.08 -4.88 -22.03
N ARG A 629 -0.18 -5.26 -22.15
CA ARG A 629 -1.26 -4.38 -22.59
C ARG A 629 -2.29 -4.23 -21.48
N GLN A 630 -2.58 -2.98 -21.14
CA GLN A 630 -3.57 -2.65 -20.13
C GLN A 630 -4.97 -2.57 -20.77
N PHE A 631 -5.92 -3.29 -20.19
CA PHE A 631 -7.34 -3.27 -20.53
C PHE A 631 -8.14 -2.86 -19.28
N GLY A 632 -8.49 -1.58 -19.17
CA GLY A 632 -9.14 -1.05 -17.97
C GLY A 632 -8.26 -1.26 -16.73
N SER A 633 -8.78 -1.97 -15.74
CA SER A 633 -8.05 -2.32 -14.51
C SER A 633 -7.25 -3.63 -14.58
N ARG A 634 -7.03 -4.19 -15.77
CA ARG A 634 -6.34 -5.47 -15.95
C ARG A 634 -5.19 -5.35 -16.93
N ASP A 635 -4.11 -6.04 -16.62
CA ASP A 635 -2.96 -6.23 -17.50
C ASP A 635 -3.03 -7.62 -18.14
N VAL A 636 -2.86 -7.66 -19.46
CA VAL A 636 -2.58 -8.86 -20.20
C VAL A 636 -1.11 -8.80 -20.60
N ALA A 637 -0.32 -9.73 -20.13
CA ALA A 637 1.11 -9.78 -20.36
C ALA A 637 1.48 -11.03 -21.16
N LEU A 638 2.26 -10.86 -22.20
CA LEU A 638 2.99 -11.93 -22.85
C LEU A 638 4.39 -11.94 -22.25
N ARG A 639 4.74 -12.98 -21.52
CA ARG A 639 6.06 -13.18 -20.92
C ARG A 639 6.86 -14.19 -21.68
N TYR A 640 8.09 -13.86 -22.01
CA TYR A 640 9.12 -14.80 -22.42
C TYR A 640 10.19 -14.88 -21.32
N SER A 641 10.59 -16.09 -20.94
CA SER A 641 11.65 -16.34 -19.96
C SER A 641 12.74 -17.17 -20.57
N THR A 642 13.98 -16.69 -20.50
CA THR A 642 15.15 -17.45 -20.99
C THR A 642 15.51 -18.63 -20.08
N LEU A 643 14.98 -18.69 -18.85
CA LEU A 643 15.21 -19.81 -17.93
C LEU A 643 14.47 -21.06 -18.39
N ASP A 644 13.24 -20.88 -18.83
CA ASP A 644 12.33 -21.98 -19.21
C ASP A 644 12.25 -22.15 -20.72
N ASP A 645 12.80 -21.21 -21.48
CA ASP A 645 12.64 -21.08 -22.94
C ASP A 645 11.18 -21.14 -23.37
N ALA A 646 10.32 -20.46 -22.61
CA ALA A 646 8.88 -20.55 -22.75
C ALA A 646 8.21 -19.18 -22.88
N ILE A 647 7.21 -19.11 -23.74
CA ILE A 647 6.31 -17.96 -23.85
C ILE A 647 5.04 -18.27 -23.07
N ARG A 648 4.61 -17.33 -22.23
CA ARG A 648 3.44 -17.46 -21.36
C ARG A 648 2.55 -16.25 -21.48
N LEU A 649 1.24 -16.47 -21.43
CA LEU A 649 0.24 -15.43 -21.31
C LEU A 649 -0.14 -15.27 -19.84
N GLU A 650 0.04 -14.09 -19.28
CA GLU A 650 -0.30 -13.76 -17.89
C GLU A 650 -1.42 -12.73 -17.87
N LEU A 651 -2.40 -12.96 -16.99
CA LEU A 651 -3.50 -12.04 -16.75
C LEU A 651 -3.41 -11.59 -15.28
N ALA A 652 -3.18 -10.31 -15.07
CA ALA A 652 -3.08 -9.74 -13.74
C ALA A 652 -4.07 -8.59 -13.55
N ALA A 653 -4.56 -8.40 -12.34
CA ALA A 653 -5.22 -7.16 -11.98
C ALA A 653 -4.17 -6.06 -11.91
N THR A 654 -4.39 -4.96 -12.63
CA THR A 654 -3.52 -3.79 -12.54
C THR A 654 -3.86 -3.05 -11.26
N ALA A 655 -2.85 -2.67 -10.49
CA ALA A 655 -3.02 -1.63 -9.49
C ALA A 655 -3.49 -0.37 -10.21
N LEU A 656 -4.66 0.14 -9.85
CA LEU A 656 -5.09 1.46 -10.31
C LEU A 656 -4.02 2.46 -9.88
N ARG A 657 -3.20 2.92 -10.84
CA ARG A 657 -2.26 4.02 -10.61
C ARG A 657 -3.06 5.31 -10.76
N PHE A 658 -3.27 5.98 -9.65
CA PHE A 658 -3.76 7.36 -9.59
C PHE A 658 -2.61 8.34 -9.83
#